data_bb4994aaa6f48fe3f38690ce84d2c430
#
_entry.id   bb4994aaa6f48fe3f38690ce84d2c430
#
_cell.length_a   1.000
_cell.length_b   1.000
_cell.length_c   1.000
_cell.angle_alpha   90.00
_cell.angle_beta   90.00
_cell.angle_gamma   90.00
#
_symmetry.space_group_name_H-M   'P 1'
#
loop_
_entity.id
_entity.type
_entity.pdbx_description
1 polymer ?
#
loop_
_entity_poly.entity_id
_entity_poly.type
_entity_poly.pdbx_seq_one_letter_code
_entity_poly.pdbx_strand_id
1 'polypeptide(L)'
;LCSSFSILFLFWSITRLGIKAIVRKGEEFTTAKQWAVIGAGAVGGLAYTFSDSFWFSAVEGEVYAMSSFFTAFVFWAILKWEEEDTTNPIGAMRWLVVIAYLMGLSIGVHLLNLLVIPTICFVYYFKKHKFEWKSFIITGIISLILLGGIQNIMIPKIVKFAADYEVFFVNKLGMGFNVGSIVYFVLLFTAITSLILHTINKKESYYKFGFYTAVLFAAIATISGYGASALITRAIVLGALLYGIHKLKTKSENTLNVILISFATLIIGYSSFFILIIRSQANTPMDENDPENAITMLSYLNREQYGDWPLTYGQYYNAPTKSQQYFKDGEPVYAKNEKTQKYEITDDRKKSIPVYEEEYCTVFPRMWSQQANHEASYRYWGDVQGHHKKKVKMNEQSGQMEEVQIPTFMANLNYFVGYQLKYMYLRYFAWNFIGRQNDIQGLNGNPLEGNWKTGIKGVDDFFLDTDTAFVQHAAKNNMANNSFFALPFILGILGFFFQYKNNKGDMWVVSLLFLLTGLAIVFYLNQYPYQPRERDYAYAASFYAFAVWIGLGVLFLFDLLSKKSNAKTAAILATVVGLIIPTIMAAQGWDDHNRSKRTMSRDFAVNYLNSCAPNAILFTNGDNDTFPLWYAQEVEGIRTDVRVVNLSLLQTDWYINQMRRAAYESAPVPFTIPAEKYVQGTRDVVYIMDKGTGPMNLKKAIEFVESDDPTNKLDYGSRPLDYFPTNTFYVPVDSMQVMREKVVAVKDTARLAKNIKWTINRSYLTKNDLMVLDLIAHNNWKRPIYFAVTTGAEAYLGLEEYFQLEGLSYRLVPIKNTETEMQQGGRVNTDVMYDNIMNKFMWGGLDKKGVSLDENCTRMASNMRMQMATLAGALINKGQKQKAEKVLDLCLEKMPDENVRYEATLYTIIAGYYQIGNMKKATDLSAKLFDIYENDLKVYQSQKSIHRASFNREIGQAKEIMRRLVMLAEQFKQDAHSKELMTRLTAIVPMEELMPQEPQGPTQQPEQVLQ
;
A
#
# COMPACT_ATOMS: atom_id res chain seq x y z
N LEU A 1 -4.86 22.08 5.38
CA LEU A 1 -3.95 23.17 4.98
C LEU A 1 -3.24 22.85 3.67
N CYS A 2 -2.49 21.74 3.55
CA CYS A 2 -1.76 21.41 2.32
C CYS A 2 -2.66 21.33 1.10
N SER A 3 -3.81 20.67 1.20
CA SER A 3 -4.79 20.59 0.12
C SER A 3 -5.33 21.97 -0.27
N SER A 4 -5.64 22.83 0.71
CA SER A 4 -6.12 24.19 0.44
C SER A 4 -5.09 25.04 -0.29
N PHE A 5 -3.81 24.95 0.11
CA PHE A 5 -2.72 25.63 -0.60
C PHE A 5 -2.48 25.04 -1.99
N SER A 6 -2.67 23.74 -2.19
CA SER A 6 -2.59 23.13 -3.53
C SER A 6 -3.60 23.78 -4.48
N ILE A 7 -4.83 24.00 -4.03
CA ILE A 7 -5.87 24.67 -4.82
C ILE A 7 -5.56 26.15 -5.05
N LEU A 8 -5.01 26.86 -4.05
CA LEU A 8 -4.58 28.23 -4.22
C LEU A 8 -3.51 28.36 -5.30
N PHE A 9 -2.47 27.50 -5.27
CA PHE A 9 -1.43 27.51 -6.28
C PHE A 9 -1.96 27.06 -7.66
N LEU A 10 -2.93 26.13 -7.70
CA LEU A 10 -3.60 25.77 -8.94
C LEU A 10 -4.36 26.96 -9.53
N PHE A 11 -5.16 27.65 -8.71
CA PHE A 11 -5.87 28.87 -9.11
C PHE A 11 -4.91 29.92 -9.70
N TRP A 12 -3.79 30.19 -9.02
CA TRP A 12 -2.78 31.14 -9.51
C TRP A 12 -2.08 30.67 -10.79
N SER A 13 -1.83 29.37 -10.91
CA SER A 13 -1.26 28.79 -12.14
C SER A 13 -2.20 28.91 -13.32
N ILE A 14 -3.50 28.59 -13.14
CA ILE A 14 -4.53 28.74 -14.16
C ILE A 14 -4.69 30.19 -14.58
N THR A 15 -4.78 31.11 -13.61
CA THR A 15 -4.93 32.54 -13.92
C THR A 15 -3.72 33.07 -14.69
N ARG A 16 -2.51 32.68 -14.32
CA ARG A 16 -1.28 33.05 -15.02
C ARG A 16 -1.25 32.53 -16.45
N LEU A 17 -1.48 31.23 -16.64
CA LEU A 17 -1.53 30.61 -17.95
C LEU A 17 -2.69 31.16 -18.82
N GLY A 18 -3.82 31.45 -18.17
CA GLY A 18 -4.97 32.09 -18.80
C GLY A 18 -4.67 33.48 -19.33
N ILE A 19 -3.97 34.33 -18.53
CA ILE A 19 -3.53 35.65 -18.99
C ILE A 19 -2.64 35.51 -20.24
N LYS A 20 -1.66 34.62 -20.20
CA LYS A 20 -0.74 34.36 -21.33
C LYS A 20 -1.46 33.86 -22.60
N ALA A 21 -2.57 33.13 -22.42
CA ALA A 21 -3.35 32.57 -23.54
C ALA A 21 -4.36 33.56 -24.13
N ILE A 22 -4.93 34.48 -23.31
CA ILE A 22 -6.03 35.36 -23.77
C ILE A 22 -5.57 36.77 -24.13
N VAL A 23 -4.42 37.22 -23.59
CA VAL A 23 -3.88 38.56 -23.86
C VAL A 23 -2.79 38.42 -24.92
N ARG A 24 -3.10 38.84 -26.15
CA ARG A 24 -2.09 38.82 -27.22
C ARG A 24 -1.12 40.00 -27.02
N LYS A 25 0.07 39.85 -27.61
CA LYS A 25 1.10 40.87 -27.52
C LYS A 25 0.58 42.23 -28.06
N GLY A 26 0.55 43.25 -27.19
CA GLY A 26 0.03 44.56 -27.51
C GLY A 26 -1.47 44.78 -27.25
N GLU A 27 -2.21 43.78 -26.81
CA GLU A 27 -3.60 43.90 -26.38
C GLU A 27 -3.72 44.29 -24.93
N GLU A 28 -4.77 45.09 -24.62
CA GLU A 28 -5.11 45.49 -23.26
C GLU A 28 -5.76 44.34 -22.48
N PHE A 29 -5.37 44.18 -21.21
CA PHE A 29 -6.02 43.26 -20.30
C PHE A 29 -7.28 43.89 -19.71
N THR A 30 -8.35 43.90 -20.50
CA THR A 30 -9.63 44.50 -20.13
C THR A 30 -10.29 43.84 -18.95
N THR A 31 -11.17 44.57 -18.24
CA THR A 31 -11.93 44.06 -17.08
C THR A 31 -12.70 42.78 -17.40
N ALA A 32 -13.26 42.66 -18.61
CA ALA A 32 -13.95 41.43 -19.03
C ALA A 32 -13.01 40.22 -19.11
N LYS A 33 -11.79 40.40 -19.67
CA LYS A 33 -10.76 39.36 -19.68
C LYS A 33 -10.30 39.04 -18.24
N GLN A 34 -10.22 40.03 -17.34
CA GLN A 34 -9.88 39.80 -15.93
C GLN A 34 -10.91 38.87 -15.25
N TRP A 35 -12.21 39.17 -15.41
CA TRP A 35 -13.28 38.33 -14.87
C TRP A 35 -13.28 36.92 -15.46
N ALA A 36 -13.08 36.80 -16.74
CA ALA A 36 -13.00 35.47 -17.40
C ALA A 36 -11.83 34.64 -16.88
N VAL A 37 -10.65 35.26 -16.65
CA VAL A 37 -9.47 34.60 -16.10
C VAL A 37 -9.67 34.20 -14.63
N ILE A 38 -10.30 35.08 -13.82
CA ILE A 38 -10.64 34.73 -12.42
C ILE A 38 -11.64 33.55 -12.41
N GLY A 39 -12.66 33.62 -13.26
CA GLY A 39 -13.62 32.53 -13.45
C GLY A 39 -12.96 31.21 -13.85
N ALA A 40 -12.01 31.26 -14.77
CA ALA A 40 -11.23 30.10 -15.19
C ALA A 40 -10.45 29.48 -14.00
N GLY A 41 -9.77 30.30 -13.22
CA GLY A 41 -9.07 29.86 -12.02
C GLY A 41 -10.00 29.22 -10.99
N ALA A 42 -11.17 29.84 -10.76
CA ALA A 42 -12.17 29.32 -9.83
C ALA A 42 -12.74 27.98 -10.28
N VAL A 43 -13.15 27.86 -11.54
CA VAL A 43 -13.73 26.62 -12.09
C VAL A 43 -12.71 25.47 -12.07
N GLY A 44 -11.48 25.70 -12.55
CA GLY A 44 -10.45 24.68 -12.57
C GLY A 44 -10.01 24.27 -11.15
N GLY A 45 -9.86 25.24 -10.25
CA GLY A 45 -9.53 24.98 -8.84
C GLY A 45 -10.62 24.17 -8.13
N LEU A 46 -11.89 24.55 -8.30
CA LEU A 46 -13.02 23.83 -7.71
C LEU A 46 -13.24 22.46 -8.34
N ALA A 47 -13.05 22.30 -9.65
CA ALA A 47 -13.16 20.99 -10.31
C ALA A 47 -12.09 20.01 -9.78
N TYR A 48 -10.88 20.46 -9.50
CA TYR A 48 -9.86 19.63 -8.87
C TYR A 48 -10.17 19.37 -7.39
N THR A 49 -10.72 20.36 -6.67
CA THR A 49 -11.14 20.21 -5.25
C THR A 49 -12.11 19.05 -5.09
N PHE A 50 -13.08 18.95 -6.00
CA PHE A 50 -14.15 17.94 -5.98
C PHE A 50 -13.88 16.73 -6.89
N SER A 51 -12.65 16.55 -7.38
CA SER A 51 -12.24 15.31 -8.03
C SER A 51 -12.03 14.23 -6.97
N ASP A 52 -12.46 13.03 -7.24
CA ASP A 52 -12.52 11.90 -6.31
C ASP A 52 -11.18 11.67 -5.58
N SER A 53 -10.10 11.40 -6.33
CA SER A 53 -8.79 11.08 -5.75
C SER A 53 -8.17 12.21 -4.92
N PHE A 54 -8.36 13.49 -5.33
CA PHE A 54 -7.83 14.62 -4.57
C PHE A 54 -8.65 14.87 -3.30
N TRP A 55 -9.98 14.73 -3.39
CA TRP A 55 -10.86 14.92 -2.22
C TRP A 55 -10.59 13.85 -1.16
N PHE A 56 -10.45 12.58 -1.55
CA PHE A 56 -10.00 11.52 -0.63
C PHE A 56 -8.67 11.88 0.04
N SER A 57 -7.66 12.30 -0.75
CA SER A 57 -6.36 12.71 -0.21
C SER A 57 -6.44 13.89 0.76
N ALA A 58 -7.46 14.76 0.62
CA ALA A 58 -7.66 15.91 1.49
C ALA A 58 -8.30 15.57 2.84
N VAL A 59 -9.07 14.48 2.92
CA VAL A 59 -9.81 14.07 4.13
C VAL A 59 -9.19 12.85 4.84
N GLU A 60 -8.11 12.30 4.29
CA GLU A 60 -7.35 11.21 4.87
C GLU A 60 -6.00 11.69 5.43
N GLY A 61 -5.50 11.03 6.47
CA GLY A 61 -4.21 11.33 7.11
C GLY A 61 -3.02 10.76 6.34
N GLU A 62 -2.95 11.02 5.02
CA GLU A 62 -1.97 10.46 4.10
C GLU A 62 -0.98 11.52 3.59
N VAL A 63 0.18 11.10 3.08
CA VAL A 63 1.23 11.97 2.54
C VAL A 63 0.83 12.70 1.25
N TYR A 64 -0.23 12.26 0.57
CA TYR A 64 -0.60 12.74 -0.77
C TYR A 64 -1.10 14.18 -0.80
N ALA A 65 -1.74 14.65 0.26
CA ALA A 65 -2.14 16.07 0.40
C ALA A 65 -0.90 16.97 0.38
N MET A 66 0.15 16.60 1.13
CA MET A 66 1.40 17.35 1.19
C MET A 66 2.22 17.18 -0.10
N SER A 67 2.19 16.01 -0.73
CA SER A 67 2.77 15.76 -2.05
C SER A 67 2.17 16.67 -3.11
N SER A 68 0.84 16.77 -3.17
CA SER A 68 0.13 17.66 -4.07
C SER A 68 0.49 19.13 -3.85
N PHE A 69 0.66 19.54 -2.59
CA PHE A 69 1.10 20.89 -2.24
C PHE A 69 2.48 21.20 -2.83
N PHE A 70 3.49 20.34 -2.67
CA PHE A 70 4.81 20.56 -3.25
C PHE A 70 4.77 20.63 -4.77
N THR A 71 4.03 19.74 -5.42
CA THR A 71 3.84 19.77 -6.87
C THR A 71 3.24 21.09 -7.33
N ALA A 72 2.16 21.54 -6.70
CA ALA A 72 1.47 22.78 -7.06
C ALA A 72 2.34 24.02 -6.79
N PHE A 73 3.04 24.07 -5.64
CA PHE A 73 3.91 25.17 -5.30
C PHE A 73 5.09 25.28 -6.25
N VAL A 74 5.78 24.19 -6.52
CA VAL A 74 6.93 24.17 -7.45
C VAL A 74 6.51 24.57 -8.85
N PHE A 75 5.37 24.06 -9.35
CA PHE A 75 4.85 24.44 -10.65
C PHE A 75 4.49 25.94 -10.71
N TRP A 76 3.86 26.48 -9.67
CA TRP A 76 3.61 27.91 -9.58
C TRP A 76 4.90 28.72 -9.47
N ALA A 77 5.89 28.28 -8.70
CA ALA A 77 7.16 28.98 -8.51
C ALA A 77 7.96 29.11 -9.83
N ILE A 78 7.94 28.08 -10.69
CA ILE A 78 8.60 28.19 -11.99
C ILE A 78 7.88 29.16 -12.95
N LEU A 79 6.55 29.28 -12.86
CA LEU A 79 5.80 30.27 -13.59
C LEU A 79 6.09 31.69 -13.06
N LYS A 80 6.36 31.85 -11.77
CA LYS A 80 6.82 33.13 -11.18
C LYS A 80 8.24 33.47 -11.63
N TRP A 81 9.14 32.49 -11.69
CA TRP A 81 10.45 32.67 -12.29
C TRP A 81 10.36 33.18 -13.73
N GLU A 82 9.52 32.56 -14.54
CA GLU A 82 9.30 32.92 -15.94
C GLU A 82 8.80 34.36 -16.09
N GLU A 83 7.90 34.80 -15.21
CA GLU A 83 7.37 36.17 -15.19
C GLU A 83 8.46 37.17 -14.85
N GLU A 84 9.15 36.98 -13.75
CA GLU A 84 10.14 37.91 -13.21
C GLU A 84 11.39 38.00 -14.07
N ASP A 85 11.80 36.90 -14.72
CA ASP A 85 12.96 36.87 -15.62
C ASP A 85 12.87 37.87 -16.79
N THR A 86 11.65 38.32 -17.12
CA THR A 86 11.43 39.31 -18.17
C THR A 86 11.85 40.73 -17.72
N THR A 87 11.66 41.09 -16.45
CA THR A 87 11.88 42.39 -15.87
C THR A 87 13.14 42.48 -15.03
N ASN A 88 13.47 41.40 -14.31
CA ASN A 88 14.60 41.33 -13.39
C ASN A 88 15.25 39.92 -13.44
N PRO A 89 16.07 39.58 -14.46
CA PRO A 89 16.67 38.26 -14.59
C PRO A 89 17.52 37.80 -13.39
N ILE A 90 18.19 38.76 -12.71
CA ILE A 90 19.02 38.43 -11.52
C ILE A 90 18.12 38.07 -10.33
N GLY A 91 17.09 38.92 -10.08
CA GLY A 91 16.13 38.68 -9.01
C GLY A 91 15.33 37.40 -9.21
N ALA A 92 15.03 37.01 -10.47
CA ALA A 92 14.31 35.80 -10.79
C ALA A 92 15.05 34.54 -10.35
N MET A 93 16.38 34.52 -10.28
CA MET A 93 17.17 33.35 -9.87
C MET A 93 16.83 32.87 -8.46
N ARG A 94 16.31 33.74 -7.58
CA ARG A 94 15.82 33.33 -6.25
C ARG A 94 14.72 32.24 -6.32
N TRP A 95 13.89 32.28 -7.36
CA TRP A 95 12.85 31.25 -7.52
C TRP A 95 13.43 29.88 -7.84
N LEU A 96 14.52 29.79 -8.59
CA LEU A 96 15.21 28.52 -8.84
C LEU A 96 15.83 27.96 -7.55
N VAL A 97 16.35 28.81 -6.69
CA VAL A 97 16.86 28.43 -5.36
C VAL A 97 15.72 27.94 -4.46
N VAL A 98 14.57 28.63 -4.44
CA VAL A 98 13.38 28.19 -3.72
C VAL A 98 12.87 26.86 -4.25
N ILE A 99 12.82 26.67 -5.57
CA ILE A 99 12.43 25.39 -6.19
C ILE A 99 13.38 24.28 -5.73
N ALA A 100 14.70 24.49 -5.76
CA ALA A 100 15.66 23.50 -5.29
C ALA A 100 15.46 23.13 -3.82
N TYR A 101 15.20 24.11 -2.95
CA TYR A 101 14.88 23.87 -1.54
C TYR A 101 13.57 23.07 -1.36
N LEU A 102 12.50 23.48 -2.07
CA LEU A 102 11.21 22.76 -2.04
C LEU A 102 11.33 21.32 -2.56
N MET A 103 12.14 21.11 -3.60
CA MET A 103 12.42 19.75 -4.11
C MET A 103 13.16 18.92 -3.06
N GLY A 104 14.13 19.52 -2.35
CA GLY A 104 14.81 18.86 -1.23
C GLY A 104 13.84 18.45 -0.10
N LEU A 105 12.97 19.37 0.33
CA LEU A 105 11.95 19.09 1.33
C LEU A 105 10.96 18.02 0.86
N SER A 106 10.57 18.05 -0.41
CA SER A 106 9.59 17.12 -0.97
C SER A 106 10.08 15.68 -0.99
N ILE A 107 11.39 15.45 -1.06
CA ILE A 107 11.99 14.12 -0.97
C ILE A 107 11.62 13.45 0.37
N GLY A 108 11.60 14.23 1.46
CA GLY A 108 11.19 13.77 2.79
C GLY A 108 9.69 13.46 2.91
N VAL A 109 8.88 13.81 1.90
CA VAL A 109 7.44 13.55 1.88
C VAL A 109 7.10 12.44 0.87
N HIS A 110 7.42 12.66 -0.41
CA HIS A 110 7.12 11.70 -1.46
C HIS A 110 7.95 11.93 -2.74
N LEU A 111 8.57 10.88 -3.28
CA LEU A 111 9.46 10.97 -4.44
C LEU A 111 8.73 11.33 -5.75
N LEU A 112 7.42 11.13 -5.85
CA LEU A 112 6.63 11.47 -7.04
C LEU A 112 6.71 12.96 -7.41
N ASN A 113 6.98 13.84 -6.44
CA ASN A 113 7.14 15.27 -6.71
C ASN A 113 8.34 15.58 -7.63
N LEU A 114 9.35 14.71 -7.67
CA LEU A 114 10.49 14.87 -8.56
C LEU A 114 10.12 14.83 -10.05
N LEU A 115 8.99 14.21 -10.40
CA LEU A 115 8.48 14.14 -11.77
C LEU A 115 8.08 15.50 -12.36
N VAL A 116 8.03 16.55 -11.55
CA VAL A 116 7.85 17.93 -12.01
C VAL A 116 9.14 18.50 -12.61
N ILE A 117 10.33 17.93 -12.32
CA ILE A 117 11.64 18.43 -12.82
C ILE A 117 11.68 18.61 -14.33
N PRO A 118 11.26 17.65 -15.16
CA PRO A 118 11.24 17.87 -16.59
C PRO A 118 10.35 19.04 -17.00
N THR A 119 9.18 19.21 -16.37
CA THR A 119 8.30 20.34 -16.64
C THR A 119 8.99 21.69 -16.34
N ILE A 120 9.76 21.77 -15.24
CA ILE A 120 10.56 22.97 -14.91
C ILE A 120 11.58 23.26 -16.03
N CYS A 121 12.29 22.22 -16.50
CA CYS A 121 13.25 22.36 -17.61
C CYS A 121 12.60 22.87 -18.88
N PHE A 122 11.37 22.43 -19.18
CA PHE A 122 10.66 22.88 -20.39
C PHE A 122 10.08 24.29 -20.25
N VAL A 123 9.68 24.74 -19.05
CA VAL A 123 9.35 26.17 -18.84
C VAL A 123 10.59 27.01 -19.13
N TYR A 124 11.76 26.61 -18.61
CA TYR A 124 13.02 27.28 -18.90
C TYR A 124 13.35 27.29 -20.41
N TYR A 125 13.18 26.14 -21.07
CA TYR A 125 13.41 26.01 -22.52
C TYR A 125 12.54 26.97 -23.33
N PHE A 126 11.22 26.95 -23.15
CA PHE A 126 10.31 27.82 -23.90
C PHE A 126 10.50 29.31 -23.58
N LYS A 127 11.05 29.66 -22.43
CA LYS A 127 11.40 31.04 -22.07
C LYS A 127 12.65 31.52 -22.80
N LYS A 128 13.68 30.68 -22.92
CA LYS A 128 15.01 31.09 -23.43
C LYS A 128 15.24 30.73 -24.89
N HIS A 129 14.51 29.77 -25.44
CA HIS A 129 14.72 29.21 -26.78
C HIS A 129 13.42 29.21 -27.59
N LYS A 130 13.56 29.35 -28.91
CA LYS A 130 12.49 29.07 -29.88
C LYS A 130 12.32 27.56 -30.01
N PHE A 131 11.09 27.11 -30.27
CA PHE A 131 10.82 25.67 -30.47
C PHE A 131 11.54 25.14 -31.70
N GLU A 132 12.38 24.15 -31.49
CA GLU A 132 13.00 23.32 -32.52
C GLU A 132 13.02 21.89 -32.03
N TRP A 133 12.65 20.91 -32.86
CA TRP A 133 12.58 19.51 -32.46
C TRP A 133 13.87 18.98 -31.86
N LYS A 134 15.04 19.35 -32.46
CA LYS A 134 16.36 18.91 -31.95
C LYS A 134 16.60 19.40 -30.51
N SER A 135 16.44 20.69 -30.28
CA SER A 135 16.69 21.27 -28.95
C SER A 135 15.59 20.85 -27.93
N PHE A 136 14.36 20.64 -28.38
CA PHE A 136 13.28 20.09 -27.55
C PHE A 136 13.62 18.67 -27.05
N ILE A 137 14.03 17.76 -27.94
CA ILE A 137 14.43 16.38 -27.59
C ILE A 137 15.65 16.40 -26.67
N ILE A 138 16.65 17.23 -26.96
CA ILE A 138 17.85 17.37 -26.10
C ILE A 138 17.44 17.85 -24.71
N THR A 139 16.54 18.82 -24.60
CA THR A 139 16.02 19.30 -23.30
C THR A 139 15.31 18.16 -22.54
N GLY A 140 14.51 17.35 -23.25
CA GLY A 140 13.87 16.17 -22.70
C GLY A 140 14.89 15.18 -22.12
N ILE A 141 15.92 14.83 -22.89
CA ILE A 141 16.99 13.93 -22.45
C ILE A 141 17.71 14.49 -21.22
N ILE A 142 18.09 15.77 -21.24
CA ILE A 142 18.76 16.44 -20.12
C ILE A 142 17.88 16.41 -18.87
N SER A 143 16.58 16.68 -19.02
CA SER A 143 15.64 16.71 -17.90
C SER A 143 15.44 15.32 -17.28
N LEU A 144 15.45 14.26 -18.10
CA LEU A 144 15.39 12.88 -17.61
C LEU A 144 16.70 12.44 -16.94
N ILE A 145 17.86 12.88 -17.46
CA ILE A 145 19.16 12.66 -16.82
C ILE A 145 19.20 13.39 -15.47
N LEU A 146 18.69 14.61 -15.37
CA LEU A 146 18.62 15.36 -14.11
C LEU A 146 17.71 14.67 -13.11
N LEU A 147 16.51 14.26 -13.52
CA LEU A 147 15.59 13.50 -12.70
C LEU A 147 16.21 12.20 -12.20
N GLY A 148 16.75 11.39 -13.10
CA GLY A 148 17.42 10.12 -12.77
C GLY A 148 18.66 10.33 -11.89
N GLY A 149 19.42 11.40 -12.12
CA GLY A 149 20.57 11.79 -11.29
C GLY A 149 20.17 12.13 -9.85
N ILE A 150 19.10 12.88 -9.66
CA ILE A 150 18.58 13.19 -8.31
C ILE A 150 18.05 11.93 -7.65
N GLN A 151 17.19 11.18 -8.32
CA GLN A 151 16.50 10.02 -7.76
C GLN A 151 17.43 8.84 -7.45
N ASN A 152 18.35 8.47 -8.37
CA ASN A 152 19.15 7.25 -8.26
C ASN A 152 20.61 7.50 -7.82
N ILE A 153 21.09 8.73 -7.92
CA ILE A 153 22.46 9.06 -7.51
C ILE A 153 22.44 9.91 -6.26
N MET A 154 21.82 11.09 -6.29
CA MET A 154 21.91 12.04 -5.18
C MET A 154 21.25 11.46 -3.91
N ILE A 155 20.00 11.07 -3.97
CA ILE A 155 19.24 10.60 -2.78
C ILE A 155 19.94 9.41 -2.11
N PRO A 156 20.15 8.24 -2.77
CA PRO A 156 20.73 7.10 -2.09
C PRO A 156 22.25 7.24 -1.85
N LYS A 157 23.01 7.92 -2.75
CA LYS A 157 24.46 7.95 -2.62
C LYS A 157 24.96 8.94 -1.57
N ILE A 158 24.22 10.02 -1.25
CA ILE A 158 24.57 10.89 -0.13
C ILE A 158 24.64 10.08 1.16
N VAL A 159 23.62 9.25 1.44
CA VAL A 159 23.58 8.44 2.65
C VAL A 159 24.50 7.23 2.55
N LYS A 160 24.61 6.60 1.37
CA LYS A 160 25.59 5.52 1.12
C LYS A 160 27.02 5.94 1.40
N PHE A 161 27.45 7.11 0.94
CA PHE A 161 28.78 7.61 1.22
C PHE A 161 28.99 7.92 2.70
N ALA A 162 27.96 8.44 3.39
CA ALA A 162 28.02 8.62 4.84
C ALA A 162 28.18 7.28 5.58
N ALA A 163 27.44 6.24 5.16
CA ALA A 163 27.56 4.89 5.71
C ALA A 163 28.94 4.26 5.43
N ASP A 164 29.48 4.43 4.21
CA ASP A 164 30.80 3.91 3.84
C ASP A 164 31.93 4.62 4.61
N TYR A 165 31.82 5.94 4.83
CA TYR A 165 32.74 6.69 5.71
C TYR A 165 32.66 6.14 7.14
N GLU A 166 31.44 5.90 7.64
CA GLU A 166 31.22 5.36 8.98
C GLU A 166 31.94 4.04 9.17
N VAL A 167 31.67 3.07 8.28
CA VAL A 167 32.31 1.75 8.32
C VAL A 167 33.83 1.87 8.21
N PHE A 168 34.35 2.75 7.32
CA PHE A 168 35.79 2.95 7.16
C PHE A 168 36.46 3.53 8.41
N PHE A 169 35.87 4.59 9.01
CA PHE A 169 36.45 5.25 10.20
C PHE A 169 36.38 4.35 11.44
N VAL A 170 35.27 3.63 11.64
CA VAL A 170 35.11 2.74 12.79
C VAL A 170 35.94 1.47 12.61
N ASN A 171 35.79 0.76 11.49
CA ASN A 171 36.40 -0.55 11.34
C ASN A 171 37.87 -0.54 10.97
N LYS A 172 38.35 0.49 10.20
CA LYS A 172 39.76 0.57 9.73
C LYS A 172 40.59 1.53 10.57
N LEU A 173 40.03 2.63 11.04
CA LEU A 173 40.76 3.63 11.82
C LEU A 173 40.52 3.48 13.34
N GLY A 174 39.62 2.60 13.78
CA GLY A 174 39.35 2.35 15.20
C GLY A 174 38.68 3.51 15.92
N MET A 175 37.98 4.39 15.21
CA MET A 175 37.25 5.53 15.80
C MET A 175 35.90 5.10 16.36
N GLY A 176 35.32 5.92 17.23
CA GLY A 176 33.99 5.65 17.80
C GLY A 176 32.86 5.75 16.75
N PHE A 177 31.70 5.17 17.06
CA PHE A 177 30.51 5.23 16.21
C PHE A 177 30.09 6.67 15.90
N ASN A 178 29.55 6.88 14.72
CA ASN A 178 29.08 8.16 14.13
C ASN A 178 30.20 9.17 13.76
N VAL A 179 31.46 8.91 14.09
CA VAL A 179 32.58 9.82 13.76
C VAL A 179 32.76 9.91 12.23
N GLY A 180 32.71 8.80 11.52
CA GLY A 180 32.84 8.77 10.05
C GLY A 180 31.75 9.60 9.37
N SER A 181 30.52 9.45 9.80
CA SER A 181 29.37 10.21 9.30
C SER A 181 29.50 11.71 9.59
N ILE A 182 29.97 12.10 10.77
CA ILE A 182 30.22 13.50 11.12
C ILE A 182 31.32 14.10 10.20
N VAL A 183 32.44 13.41 10.03
CA VAL A 183 33.53 13.85 9.15
C VAL A 183 33.03 14.02 7.71
N TYR A 184 32.22 13.10 7.22
CA TYR A 184 31.58 13.18 5.91
C TYR A 184 30.83 14.49 5.71
N PHE A 185 29.88 14.80 6.61
CA PHE A 185 29.07 16.01 6.50
C PHE A 185 29.89 17.29 6.70
N VAL A 186 30.85 17.30 7.63
CA VAL A 186 31.73 18.43 7.83
C VAL A 186 32.52 18.75 6.57
N LEU A 187 33.13 17.74 5.93
CA LEU A 187 33.87 17.94 4.69
C LEU A 187 32.97 18.42 3.54
N LEU A 188 31.78 17.81 3.39
CA LEU A 188 30.81 18.15 2.36
C LEU A 188 30.34 19.62 2.50
N PHE A 189 29.88 20.02 3.67
CA PHE A 189 29.41 21.38 3.92
C PHE A 189 30.53 22.42 3.84
N THR A 190 31.72 22.11 4.33
CA THR A 190 32.88 22.99 4.26
C THR A 190 33.27 23.24 2.80
N ALA A 191 33.32 22.20 1.95
CA ALA A 191 33.61 22.33 0.55
C ALA A 191 32.60 23.23 -0.18
N ILE A 192 31.28 22.93 0.00
CA ILE A 192 30.21 23.69 -0.64
C ILE A 192 30.22 25.15 -0.19
N THR A 193 30.26 25.40 1.13
CA THR A 193 30.24 26.76 1.69
C THR A 193 31.43 27.58 1.20
N SER A 194 32.65 27.00 1.19
CA SER A 194 33.86 27.72 0.72
C SER A 194 33.78 28.04 -0.76
N LEU A 195 33.25 27.14 -1.59
CA LEU A 195 33.06 27.39 -3.01
C LEU A 195 31.99 28.46 -3.27
N ILE A 196 30.90 28.50 -2.47
CA ILE A 196 29.91 29.58 -2.54
C ILE A 196 30.52 30.91 -2.12
N LEU A 197 31.30 30.93 -1.03
CA LEU A 197 31.99 32.14 -0.59
C LEU A 197 32.99 32.67 -1.65
N HIS A 198 33.62 31.79 -2.39
CA HIS A 198 34.47 32.18 -3.55
C HIS A 198 33.63 32.92 -4.60
N THR A 199 32.52 32.34 -5.02
CA THR A 199 31.67 32.93 -6.06
C THR A 199 31.06 34.28 -5.67
N ILE A 200 30.86 34.52 -4.36
CA ILE A 200 30.37 35.80 -3.82
C ILE A 200 31.49 36.81 -3.64
N ASN A 201 32.54 36.42 -2.92
CA ASN A 201 33.58 37.35 -2.48
C ASN A 201 34.75 37.46 -3.49
N LYS A 202 34.77 36.62 -4.55
CA LYS A 202 35.82 36.58 -5.59
C LYS A 202 37.23 36.33 -5.06
N LYS A 203 37.38 35.77 -3.84
CA LYS A 203 38.68 35.44 -3.24
C LYS A 203 39.15 34.06 -3.64
N GLU A 204 40.34 33.97 -4.28
CA GLU A 204 40.94 32.71 -4.74
C GLU A 204 41.28 31.77 -3.57
N SER A 205 41.53 32.30 -2.37
CA SER A 205 41.79 31.49 -1.19
C SER A 205 40.58 30.60 -0.83
N TYR A 206 39.33 31.12 -0.94
CA TYR A 206 38.13 30.33 -0.71
C TYR A 206 37.96 29.22 -1.74
N TYR A 207 38.30 29.51 -3.01
CA TYR A 207 38.25 28.48 -4.05
C TYR A 207 39.25 27.36 -3.76
N LYS A 208 40.53 27.71 -3.51
CA LYS A 208 41.56 26.70 -3.20
C LYS A 208 41.17 25.85 -2.00
N PHE A 209 40.76 26.50 -0.91
CA PHE A 209 40.34 25.78 0.30
C PHE A 209 39.13 24.85 0.03
N GLY A 210 38.07 25.35 -0.60
CA GLY A 210 36.88 24.54 -0.92
C GLY A 210 37.18 23.42 -1.91
N PHE A 211 38.00 23.70 -2.94
CA PHE A 211 38.38 22.69 -3.94
C PHE A 211 39.24 21.59 -3.32
N TYR A 212 40.26 21.91 -2.51
CA TYR A 212 41.06 20.88 -1.84
C TYR A 212 40.27 20.08 -0.82
N THR A 213 39.35 20.72 -0.11
CA THR A 213 38.38 20.01 0.78
C THR A 213 37.52 19.04 -0.03
N ALA A 214 37.04 19.45 -1.21
CA ALA A 214 36.27 18.58 -2.09
C ALA A 214 37.12 17.42 -2.66
N VAL A 215 38.40 17.64 -2.95
CA VAL A 215 39.36 16.59 -3.36
C VAL A 215 39.56 15.60 -2.20
N LEU A 216 39.77 16.09 -0.97
CA LEU A 216 39.92 15.23 0.20
C LEU A 216 38.63 14.40 0.45
N PHE A 217 37.46 15.04 0.37
CA PHE A 217 36.17 14.34 0.42
C PHE A 217 36.10 13.24 -0.64
N ALA A 218 36.40 13.54 -1.89
CA ALA A 218 36.32 12.57 -2.97
C ALA A 218 37.34 11.42 -2.80
N ALA A 219 38.54 11.70 -2.30
CA ALA A 219 39.55 10.68 -2.03
C ALA A 219 39.06 9.68 -0.96
N ILE A 220 38.56 10.18 0.18
CA ILE A 220 38.02 9.31 1.25
C ILE A 220 36.80 8.56 0.73
N ALA A 221 35.85 9.21 0.04
CA ALA A 221 34.66 8.56 -0.52
C ALA A 221 35.03 7.42 -1.52
N THR A 222 36.16 7.57 -2.20
CA THR A 222 36.67 6.53 -3.11
C THR A 222 37.21 5.34 -2.31
N ILE A 223 38.15 5.58 -1.39
CA ILE A 223 38.83 4.49 -0.64
C ILE A 223 37.91 3.77 0.37
N SER A 224 36.85 4.40 0.82
CA SER A 224 35.83 3.78 1.72
C SER A 224 34.90 2.83 0.98
N GLY A 225 34.92 2.76 -0.36
CA GLY A 225 34.02 1.89 -1.14
C GLY A 225 34.37 0.41 -1.00
N TYR A 226 33.35 -0.43 -1.14
CA TYR A 226 33.50 -1.88 -1.10
C TYR A 226 33.67 -2.45 -2.51
N GLY A 227 34.79 -3.16 -2.74
CA GLY A 227 35.13 -3.83 -4.00
C GLY A 227 35.82 -2.95 -5.03
N ALA A 228 36.64 -3.56 -5.89
CA ALA A 228 37.50 -2.87 -6.86
C ALA A 228 36.69 -2.07 -7.92
N SER A 229 35.58 -2.60 -8.38
CA SER A 229 34.71 -1.91 -9.36
C SER A 229 34.09 -0.63 -8.79
N ALA A 230 33.71 -0.64 -7.52
CA ALA A 230 33.21 0.54 -6.86
C ALA A 230 34.28 1.64 -6.72
N LEU A 231 35.50 1.29 -6.37
CA LEU A 231 36.64 2.23 -6.28
C LEU A 231 36.85 2.96 -7.61
N ILE A 232 36.94 2.20 -8.71
CA ILE A 232 37.17 2.76 -10.06
C ILE A 232 36.02 3.68 -10.48
N THR A 233 34.79 3.21 -10.33
CA THR A 233 33.61 3.99 -10.72
C THR A 233 33.50 5.29 -9.91
N ARG A 234 33.74 5.25 -8.59
CA ARG A 234 33.75 6.43 -7.73
C ARG A 234 34.84 7.41 -8.11
N ALA A 235 36.07 6.93 -8.36
CA ALA A 235 37.18 7.79 -8.79
C ALA A 235 36.85 8.53 -10.08
N ILE A 236 36.24 7.85 -11.07
CA ILE A 236 35.85 8.46 -12.34
C ILE A 236 34.74 9.50 -12.12
N VAL A 237 33.68 9.16 -11.43
CA VAL A 237 32.52 10.06 -11.24
C VAL A 237 32.89 11.28 -10.41
N LEU A 238 33.56 11.10 -9.28
CA LEU A 238 33.97 12.20 -8.40
C LEU A 238 35.06 13.07 -9.07
N GLY A 239 35.97 12.46 -9.80
CA GLY A 239 36.97 13.17 -10.61
C GLY A 239 36.32 14.03 -11.71
N ALA A 240 35.31 13.49 -12.40
CA ALA A 240 34.55 14.26 -13.40
C ALA A 240 33.79 15.45 -12.77
N LEU A 241 33.21 15.27 -11.58
CA LEU A 241 32.58 16.36 -10.85
C LEU A 241 33.58 17.47 -10.46
N LEU A 242 34.72 17.10 -9.91
CA LEU A 242 35.79 18.06 -9.57
C LEU A 242 36.31 18.82 -10.82
N TYR A 243 36.48 18.11 -11.93
CA TYR A 243 36.84 18.74 -13.21
C TYR A 243 35.72 19.70 -13.68
N GLY A 244 34.47 19.32 -13.55
CA GLY A 244 33.33 20.15 -13.88
C GLY A 244 33.30 21.45 -13.06
N ILE A 245 33.52 21.37 -11.74
CA ILE A 245 33.60 22.53 -10.85
C ILE A 245 34.75 23.47 -11.31
N HIS A 246 35.91 22.90 -11.60
CA HIS A 246 37.07 23.68 -12.07
C HIS A 246 36.81 24.35 -13.42
N LYS A 247 36.22 23.66 -14.38
CA LYS A 247 35.85 24.20 -15.70
C LYS A 247 34.75 25.29 -15.60
N LEU A 248 33.77 25.11 -14.77
CA LEU A 248 32.72 26.11 -14.56
C LEU A 248 33.26 27.37 -13.88
N LYS A 249 34.21 27.27 -12.93
CA LYS A 249 34.89 28.42 -12.36
C LYS A 249 35.50 29.31 -13.45
N THR A 250 36.19 28.68 -14.42
CA THR A 250 36.87 29.40 -15.50
C THR A 250 35.95 29.93 -16.60
N LYS A 251 34.83 29.26 -16.85
CA LYS A 251 33.90 29.57 -17.94
C LYS A 251 32.73 30.49 -17.53
N SER A 252 32.13 30.30 -16.37
CA SER A 252 30.99 31.06 -15.89
C SER A 252 30.80 30.90 -14.38
N GLU A 253 31.39 31.77 -13.60
CA GLU A 253 31.26 31.79 -12.14
C GLU A 253 29.79 32.00 -11.67
N ASN A 254 29.01 32.76 -12.42
CA ASN A 254 27.60 32.98 -12.08
C ASN A 254 26.80 31.67 -12.18
N THR A 255 27.06 30.87 -13.22
CA THR A 255 26.46 29.56 -13.35
C THR A 255 26.89 28.61 -12.22
N LEU A 256 28.18 28.64 -11.87
CA LEU A 256 28.71 27.87 -10.75
C LEU A 256 28.03 28.29 -9.43
N ASN A 257 27.84 29.59 -9.20
CA ASN A 257 27.15 30.11 -8.01
C ASN A 257 25.74 29.58 -7.91
N VAL A 258 24.92 29.69 -8.97
CA VAL A 258 23.53 29.19 -8.98
C VAL A 258 23.49 27.70 -8.74
N ILE A 259 24.36 26.91 -9.37
CA ILE A 259 24.42 25.45 -9.16
C ILE A 259 24.77 25.12 -7.71
N LEU A 260 25.79 25.75 -7.15
CA LEU A 260 26.23 25.49 -5.77
C LEU A 260 25.18 25.88 -4.75
N ILE A 261 24.54 27.06 -4.90
CA ILE A 261 23.48 27.49 -4.00
C ILE A 261 22.26 26.59 -4.14
N SER A 262 21.85 26.25 -5.36
CA SER A 262 20.71 25.34 -5.57
C SER A 262 20.99 23.94 -4.99
N PHE A 263 22.21 23.43 -5.16
CA PHE A 263 22.60 22.13 -4.58
C PHE A 263 22.65 22.22 -3.04
N ALA A 264 23.21 23.28 -2.48
CA ALA A 264 23.20 23.49 -1.03
C ALA A 264 21.80 23.56 -0.44
N THR A 265 20.90 24.35 -1.06
CA THR A 265 19.53 24.48 -0.59
C THR A 265 18.71 23.21 -0.76
N LEU A 266 18.97 22.44 -1.81
CA LEU A 266 18.38 21.10 -2.01
C LEU A 266 18.84 20.15 -0.90
N ILE A 267 20.14 20.13 -0.54
CA ILE A 267 20.65 19.32 0.59
C ILE A 267 20.05 19.79 1.91
N ILE A 268 19.92 21.10 2.12
CA ILE A 268 19.28 21.65 3.33
C ILE A 268 17.82 21.18 3.42
N GLY A 269 17.06 21.20 2.33
CA GLY A 269 15.72 20.62 2.30
C GLY A 269 15.73 19.10 2.59
N TYR A 270 16.61 18.37 1.95
CA TYR A 270 16.79 16.92 2.14
C TYR A 270 17.24 16.55 3.56
N SER A 271 17.98 17.44 4.25
CA SER A 271 18.42 17.20 5.63
C SER A 271 17.25 17.10 6.65
N SER A 272 16.00 17.35 6.22
CA SER A 272 14.82 17.00 7.02
C SER A 272 14.80 15.54 7.48
N PHE A 273 15.45 14.63 6.75
CA PHE A 273 15.66 13.24 7.18
C PHE A 273 16.49 13.08 8.46
N PHE A 274 17.31 14.07 8.85
CA PHE A 274 17.98 14.02 10.15
C PHE A 274 17.03 14.01 11.33
N ILE A 275 15.79 14.52 11.15
CA ILE A 275 14.75 14.44 12.18
C ILE A 275 14.44 12.98 12.50
N LEU A 276 14.42 12.10 11.49
CA LEU A 276 14.20 10.67 11.71
C LEU A 276 15.32 10.07 12.57
N ILE A 277 16.59 10.33 12.22
CA ILE A 277 17.75 9.81 12.95
C ILE A 277 17.71 10.28 14.41
N ILE A 278 17.46 11.58 14.64
CA ILE A 278 17.41 12.16 15.99
C ILE A 278 16.26 11.56 16.81
N ARG A 279 15.10 11.36 16.20
CA ARG A 279 13.93 10.79 16.87
C ARG A 279 14.09 9.30 17.14
N SER A 280 14.68 8.54 16.22
CA SER A 280 14.98 7.13 16.37
C SER A 280 15.96 6.92 17.55
N GLN A 281 17.04 7.71 17.66
CA GLN A 281 17.96 7.64 18.81
C GLN A 281 17.30 7.91 20.17
N ALA A 282 16.13 8.54 20.21
CA ALA A 282 15.36 8.72 21.43
C ALA A 282 14.59 7.47 21.87
N ASN A 283 14.65 6.36 21.11
CA ASN A 283 13.99 5.09 21.40
C ASN A 283 12.49 5.23 21.70
N THR A 284 11.77 5.90 20.82
CA THR A 284 10.33 6.11 20.95
C THR A 284 9.57 4.77 20.93
N PRO A 285 8.35 4.68 21.49
CA PRO A 285 7.55 3.45 21.48
C PRO A 285 7.24 2.91 20.08
N MET A 286 7.15 3.81 19.09
CA MET A 286 7.04 3.48 17.67
C MET A 286 8.27 4.04 16.95
N ASP A 287 9.14 3.15 16.49
CA ASP A 287 10.37 3.48 15.79
C ASP A 287 10.58 2.53 14.61
N GLU A 288 9.82 2.77 13.54
CA GLU A 288 9.79 1.88 12.38
C GLU A 288 11.12 1.91 11.61
N ASN A 289 11.69 0.74 11.40
CA ASN A 289 13.00 0.48 10.79
C ASN A 289 14.22 0.98 11.59
N ASP A 290 14.05 1.55 12.77
CA ASP A 290 15.14 2.02 13.65
C ASP A 290 16.29 2.75 12.90
N PRO A 291 16.00 3.87 12.19
CA PRO A 291 16.98 4.56 11.35
C PRO A 291 17.92 5.45 12.17
N GLU A 292 18.55 4.90 13.21
CA GLU A 292 19.35 5.65 14.20
C GLU A 292 20.75 6.06 13.70
N ASN A 293 21.23 5.49 12.61
CA ASN A 293 22.55 5.73 12.04
C ASN A 293 22.55 5.71 10.51
N ALA A 294 23.68 6.03 9.88
CA ALA A 294 23.75 6.12 8.41
C ALA A 294 23.50 4.78 7.70
N ILE A 295 23.78 3.64 8.33
CA ILE A 295 23.59 2.30 7.73
C ILE A 295 22.12 1.93 7.75
N THR A 296 21.46 2.02 8.91
CA THR A 296 20.02 1.73 9.02
C THR A 296 19.18 2.75 8.25
N MET A 297 19.61 4.03 8.22
CA MET A 297 18.99 5.04 7.38
C MET A 297 19.10 4.73 5.88
N LEU A 298 20.21 4.13 5.42
CA LEU A 298 20.35 3.70 4.04
C LEU A 298 19.36 2.59 3.69
N SER A 299 19.20 1.59 4.55
CA SER A 299 18.23 0.50 4.38
C SER A 299 16.80 1.04 4.31
N TYR A 300 16.45 1.99 5.19
CA TYR A 300 15.18 2.72 5.15
C TYR A 300 14.94 3.43 3.82
N LEU A 301 15.92 4.21 3.33
CA LEU A 301 15.80 4.96 2.07
C LEU A 301 15.74 4.06 0.83
N ASN A 302 16.47 2.96 0.84
CA ASN A 302 16.42 1.96 -0.22
C ASN A 302 15.12 1.15 -0.20
N ARG A 303 14.30 1.29 0.84
CA ARG A 303 13.04 0.55 1.00
C ARG A 303 13.24 -0.97 0.91
N GLU A 304 14.33 -1.48 1.47
CA GLU A 304 14.75 -2.89 1.34
C GLU A 304 13.68 -3.89 1.76
N GLN A 305 12.82 -3.53 2.70
CA GLN A 305 11.70 -4.34 3.18
C GLN A 305 10.61 -4.63 2.11
N TYR A 306 10.56 -3.83 1.03
CA TYR A 306 9.54 -4.01 -0.04
C TYR A 306 10.06 -4.79 -1.24
N GLY A 307 11.36 -5.11 -1.27
CA GLY A 307 12.01 -5.76 -2.39
C GLY A 307 12.11 -4.89 -3.66
N ASP A 308 12.74 -5.44 -4.68
CA ASP A 308 12.97 -4.79 -5.96
C ASP A 308 12.13 -5.42 -7.09
N TRP A 309 11.77 -4.60 -8.07
CA TRP A 309 11.11 -5.07 -9.30
C TRP A 309 11.86 -4.59 -10.56
N PRO A 310 11.87 -5.42 -11.62
CA PRO A 310 12.59 -5.08 -12.84
C PRO A 310 11.85 -4.00 -13.65
N LEU A 311 12.57 -2.95 -14.08
CA LEU A 311 12.01 -1.86 -14.90
C LEU A 311 12.42 -1.93 -16.37
N THR A 312 13.70 -2.17 -16.64
CA THR A 312 14.29 -2.08 -17.99
C THR A 312 14.58 -3.44 -18.60
N TYR A 313 15.08 -4.38 -17.81
CA TYR A 313 15.37 -5.77 -18.21
C TYR A 313 15.14 -6.69 -17.03
N GLY A 314 14.49 -7.81 -17.24
CA GLY A 314 14.22 -8.80 -16.20
C GLY A 314 13.33 -9.95 -16.65
N GLN A 315 12.93 -10.77 -15.67
CA GLN A 315 12.23 -12.02 -15.87
C GLN A 315 10.72 -11.84 -16.15
N TYR A 316 10.14 -12.85 -16.79
CA TYR A 316 8.69 -13.14 -16.77
C TYR A 316 8.29 -13.89 -15.49
N TYR A 317 6.99 -13.94 -15.22
CA TYR A 317 6.41 -14.54 -14.00
C TYR A 317 6.75 -16.03 -13.83
N ASN A 318 7.01 -16.76 -14.89
CA ASN A 318 7.31 -18.20 -14.88
C ASN A 318 8.80 -18.51 -15.17
N ALA A 319 9.68 -17.56 -14.93
CA ALA A 319 11.10 -17.73 -15.20
C ALA A 319 11.79 -18.62 -14.14
N PRO A 320 12.41 -19.73 -14.53
CA PRO A 320 13.26 -20.52 -13.65
C PRO A 320 14.61 -19.84 -13.44
N THR A 321 15.27 -20.15 -12.34
CA THR A 321 16.65 -19.78 -12.10
C THR A 321 17.61 -20.57 -13.01
N LYS A 322 18.75 -19.98 -13.36
CA LYS A 322 19.75 -20.54 -14.29
C LYS A 322 20.44 -21.76 -13.67
N SER A 323 20.43 -22.92 -14.34
CA SER A 323 20.91 -24.19 -13.79
C SER A 323 22.41 -24.24 -13.42
N GLN A 324 23.24 -23.42 -14.06
CA GLN A 324 24.70 -23.35 -13.78
C GLN A 324 25.08 -22.23 -12.80
N GLN A 325 24.25 -21.22 -12.64
CA GLN A 325 24.50 -20.08 -11.77
C GLN A 325 23.16 -19.57 -11.19
N TYR A 326 22.64 -20.23 -10.17
CA TYR A 326 21.34 -19.91 -9.57
C TYR A 326 21.30 -18.47 -9.03
N PHE A 327 22.41 -18.01 -8.46
CA PHE A 327 22.49 -16.73 -7.76
C PHE A 327 23.80 -16.00 -7.99
N LYS A 328 23.80 -14.68 -7.87
CA LYS A 328 24.97 -13.79 -7.76
C LYS A 328 25.01 -13.12 -6.39
N ASP A 329 26.19 -12.59 -6.05
CA ASP A 329 26.41 -11.92 -4.77
C ASP A 329 25.73 -10.55 -4.72
N GLY A 330 25.15 -10.22 -3.56
CA GLY A 330 24.65 -8.90 -3.21
C GLY A 330 25.67 -8.08 -2.41
N GLU A 331 25.30 -6.87 -2.02
CA GLU A 331 26.11 -6.06 -1.09
C GLU A 331 25.93 -6.57 0.35
N PRO A 332 27.01 -6.70 1.16
CA PRO A 332 26.91 -7.22 2.51
C PRO A 332 26.12 -6.28 3.45
N VAL A 333 25.41 -6.86 4.39
CA VAL A 333 24.69 -6.17 5.45
C VAL A 333 25.59 -6.03 6.67
N TYR A 334 25.63 -4.81 7.23
CA TYR A 334 26.42 -4.51 8.43
C TYR A 334 25.48 -4.24 9.61
N ALA A 335 25.76 -4.84 10.76
CA ALA A 335 25.14 -4.50 12.03
C ALA A 335 26.16 -3.96 13.03
N LYS A 336 25.71 -3.04 13.87
CA LYS A 336 26.50 -2.46 14.96
C LYS A 336 26.69 -3.49 16.06
N ASN A 337 27.93 -3.74 16.47
CA ASN A 337 28.24 -4.60 17.60
C ASN A 337 28.89 -3.76 18.75
N GLU A 338 28.11 -3.55 19.79
CA GLU A 338 28.53 -2.77 20.97
C GLU A 338 29.69 -3.45 21.77
N LYS A 339 29.82 -4.79 21.70
CA LYS A 339 30.86 -5.53 22.44
C LYS A 339 32.21 -5.35 21.72
N THR A 340 32.23 -5.43 20.41
CA THR A 340 33.47 -5.31 19.60
C THR A 340 33.77 -3.88 19.18
N GLN A 341 32.83 -2.95 19.39
CA GLN A 341 32.89 -1.55 18.96
C GLN A 341 33.17 -1.42 17.45
N LYS A 342 32.56 -2.32 16.64
CA LYS A 342 32.71 -2.38 15.19
C LYS A 342 31.38 -2.65 14.50
N TYR A 343 31.32 -2.34 13.22
CA TYR A 343 30.27 -2.82 12.34
C TYR A 343 30.67 -4.20 11.79
N GLU A 344 29.91 -5.23 12.13
CA GLU A 344 30.15 -6.60 11.68
C GLU A 344 29.26 -6.97 10.53
N ILE A 345 29.75 -7.79 9.60
CA ILE A 345 28.93 -8.33 8.52
C ILE A 345 28.07 -9.46 9.11
N THR A 346 26.77 -9.26 9.15
CA THR A 346 25.80 -10.25 9.63
C THR A 346 25.24 -11.10 8.49
N ASP A 347 25.13 -10.52 7.29
CA ASP A 347 24.83 -11.26 6.07
C ASP A 347 25.77 -10.79 4.96
N ASP A 348 26.62 -11.69 4.46
CA ASP A 348 27.53 -11.39 3.36
C ASP A 348 26.80 -11.32 1.99
N ARG A 349 25.52 -11.66 1.97
CA ARG A 349 24.65 -11.72 0.78
C ARG A 349 25.27 -12.45 -0.41
N LYS A 350 26.20 -13.36 -0.15
CA LYS A 350 26.73 -14.22 -1.20
C LYS A 350 25.59 -15.08 -1.75
N LYS A 351 25.53 -15.14 -3.09
CA LYS A 351 24.50 -15.93 -3.80
C LYS A 351 23.08 -15.57 -3.35
N SER A 352 22.78 -14.28 -3.12
CA SER A 352 21.48 -13.81 -2.66
C SER A 352 20.55 -13.31 -3.76
N ILE A 353 21.12 -12.91 -4.92
CA ILE A 353 20.34 -12.34 -6.02
C ILE A 353 20.12 -13.41 -7.09
N PRO A 354 18.86 -13.84 -7.35
CA PRO A 354 18.57 -14.87 -8.33
C PRO A 354 18.97 -14.45 -9.75
N VAL A 355 19.51 -15.41 -10.50
CA VAL A 355 19.81 -15.24 -11.92
C VAL A 355 18.87 -16.14 -12.72
N TYR A 356 18.12 -15.54 -13.60
CA TYR A 356 17.09 -16.23 -14.37
C TYR A 356 17.61 -16.68 -15.74
N GLU A 357 17.00 -17.71 -16.31
CA GLU A 357 17.25 -18.15 -17.67
C GLU A 357 16.93 -17.05 -18.68
N GLU A 358 17.88 -16.75 -19.59
CA GLU A 358 17.78 -15.61 -20.51
C GLU A 358 16.57 -15.67 -21.43
N GLU A 359 16.13 -16.87 -21.79
CA GLU A 359 14.96 -17.09 -22.65
C GLU A 359 13.65 -16.61 -22.01
N TYR A 360 13.60 -16.53 -20.66
CA TYR A 360 12.46 -16.05 -19.86
C TYR A 360 12.65 -14.61 -19.44
N CYS A 361 13.66 -13.91 -19.98
CA CYS A 361 13.90 -12.51 -19.70
C CYS A 361 13.55 -11.65 -20.91
N THR A 362 13.15 -10.41 -20.65
CA THR A 362 12.77 -9.45 -21.68
C THR A 362 13.24 -8.05 -21.33
N VAL A 363 13.34 -7.21 -22.35
CA VAL A 363 13.42 -5.75 -22.15
C VAL A 363 12.03 -5.25 -21.79
N PHE A 364 11.95 -4.23 -20.90
CA PHE A 364 10.68 -3.66 -20.47
C PHE A 364 9.73 -4.70 -19.82
N PRO A 365 10.18 -5.46 -18.79
CA PRO A 365 9.37 -6.52 -18.17
C PRO A 365 8.19 -5.97 -17.39
N ARG A 366 6.97 -6.39 -17.76
CA ARG A 366 5.72 -5.98 -17.09
C ARG A 366 5.04 -7.13 -16.35
N MET A 367 5.19 -8.36 -16.85
CA MET A 367 4.63 -9.58 -16.29
C MET A 367 5.69 -10.32 -15.45
N TRP A 368 6.19 -9.68 -14.38
CA TRP A 368 7.42 -10.08 -13.69
C TRP A 368 7.20 -10.84 -12.37
N SER A 369 6.05 -10.65 -11.71
CA SER A 369 5.82 -11.22 -10.37
C SER A 369 5.57 -12.72 -10.44
N GLN A 370 6.34 -13.48 -9.65
CA GLN A 370 6.30 -14.94 -9.62
C GLN A 370 5.30 -15.53 -8.61
N GLN A 371 4.44 -14.71 -8.03
CA GLN A 371 3.37 -15.19 -7.16
C GLN A 371 2.38 -16.04 -7.97
N ALA A 372 2.08 -17.24 -7.49
CA ALA A 372 1.28 -18.23 -8.22
C ALA A 372 -0.11 -17.73 -8.61
N ASN A 373 -0.75 -16.93 -7.74
CA ASN A 373 -2.06 -16.35 -8.00
C ASN A 373 -2.05 -15.29 -9.13
N HIS A 374 -0.90 -14.71 -9.50
CA HIS A 374 -0.80 -13.69 -10.55
C HIS A 374 -0.84 -14.27 -11.97
N GLU A 375 -0.50 -15.54 -12.16
CA GLU A 375 -0.42 -16.16 -13.48
C GLU A 375 -1.73 -16.07 -14.27
N ALA A 376 -2.85 -16.41 -13.64
CA ALA A 376 -4.17 -16.36 -14.29
C ALA A 376 -4.51 -14.95 -14.79
N SER A 377 -4.20 -13.93 -14.01
CA SER A 377 -4.43 -12.54 -14.37
C SER A 377 -3.47 -12.06 -15.47
N TYR A 378 -2.20 -12.46 -15.42
CA TYR A 378 -1.26 -12.19 -16.52
C TYR A 378 -1.72 -12.81 -17.84
N ARG A 379 -2.24 -14.05 -17.81
CA ARG A 379 -2.81 -14.71 -18.99
C ARG A 379 -4.05 -13.98 -19.51
N TYR A 380 -4.93 -13.54 -18.63
CA TYR A 380 -6.14 -12.80 -18.99
C TYR A 380 -5.80 -11.47 -19.69
N TRP A 381 -4.97 -10.62 -19.08
CA TRP A 381 -4.63 -9.30 -19.60
C TRP A 381 -3.62 -9.31 -20.75
N GLY A 382 -2.71 -10.27 -20.74
CA GLY A 382 -1.68 -10.42 -21.76
C GLY A 382 -2.13 -11.23 -22.98
N ASP A 383 -3.31 -11.89 -22.92
CA ASP A 383 -3.79 -12.83 -23.96
C ASP A 383 -2.71 -13.85 -24.35
N VAL A 384 -2.13 -14.49 -23.34
CA VAL A 384 -0.97 -15.40 -23.49
C VAL A 384 -1.31 -16.63 -24.36
N GLN A 385 -2.59 -17.03 -24.41
CA GLN A 385 -3.01 -18.17 -25.25
C GLN A 385 -2.69 -17.96 -26.73
N GLY A 386 -2.79 -16.69 -27.21
CA GLY A 386 -2.43 -16.34 -28.59
C GLY A 386 -0.97 -15.93 -28.77
N HIS A 387 -0.28 -15.54 -27.68
CA HIS A 387 1.03 -14.88 -27.70
C HIS A 387 2.05 -15.54 -26.79
N HIS A 388 2.29 -16.85 -26.97
CA HIS A 388 3.32 -17.58 -26.22
C HIS A 388 4.21 -18.41 -27.13
N LYS A 389 5.42 -18.69 -26.67
CA LYS A 389 6.31 -19.67 -27.28
C LYS A 389 6.16 -21.00 -26.52
N LYS A 390 5.96 -22.06 -27.25
CA LYS A 390 5.94 -23.41 -26.71
C LYS A 390 7.35 -23.97 -26.69
N LYS A 391 7.77 -24.49 -25.54
CA LYS A 391 9.06 -25.16 -25.39
C LYS A 391 8.85 -26.48 -24.67
N VAL A 392 9.44 -27.56 -25.18
CA VAL A 392 9.43 -28.85 -24.50
C VAL A 392 10.69 -28.90 -23.62
N LYS A 393 10.49 -29.00 -22.32
CA LYS A 393 11.57 -29.19 -21.34
C LYS A 393 11.38 -30.54 -20.62
N MET A 394 12.49 -31.19 -20.26
CA MET A 394 12.42 -32.32 -19.34
C MET A 394 12.22 -31.80 -17.92
N ASN A 395 11.18 -32.23 -17.27
CA ASN A 395 10.92 -31.94 -15.87
C ASN A 395 11.93 -32.75 -15.02
N GLU A 396 12.85 -32.09 -14.36
CA GLU A 396 13.90 -32.72 -13.56
C GLU A 396 13.37 -33.56 -12.39
N GLN A 397 12.16 -33.27 -11.90
CA GLN A 397 11.54 -34.03 -10.80
C GLN A 397 10.79 -35.27 -11.28
N SER A 398 10.12 -35.20 -12.43
CA SER A 398 9.33 -36.31 -12.96
C SER A 398 10.03 -37.11 -14.08
N GLY A 399 11.10 -36.59 -14.66
CA GLY A 399 11.78 -37.15 -15.82
C GLY A 399 10.96 -37.12 -17.11
N GLN A 400 9.79 -36.46 -17.11
CA GLN A 400 8.89 -36.37 -18.26
C GLN A 400 9.13 -35.10 -19.06
N MET A 401 8.85 -35.15 -20.35
CA MET A 401 8.90 -33.98 -21.22
C MET A 401 7.62 -33.17 -21.05
N GLU A 402 7.77 -31.95 -20.56
CA GLU A 402 6.68 -31.01 -20.31
C GLU A 402 6.72 -29.84 -21.28
N GLU A 403 5.56 -29.47 -21.84
CA GLU A 403 5.44 -28.28 -22.70
C GLU A 403 5.27 -27.03 -21.84
N VAL A 404 6.30 -26.21 -21.79
CA VAL A 404 6.26 -24.93 -21.06
C VAL A 404 5.91 -23.78 -21.99
N GLN A 405 5.02 -22.92 -21.56
CA GLN A 405 4.61 -21.72 -22.29
C GLN A 405 5.38 -20.49 -21.80
N ILE A 406 6.11 -19.83 -22.69
CA ILE A 406 6.87 -18.61 -22.39
C ILE A 406 6.13 -17.41 -22.99
N PRO A 407 5.76 -16.37 -22.21
CA PRO A 407 5.14 -15.17 -22.74
C PRO A 407 6.01 -14.51 -23.82
N THR A 408 5.37 -13.98 -24.87
CA THR A 408 6.07 -13.17 -25.86
C THR A 408 6.13 -11.70 -25.43
N PHE A 409 6.97 -10.92 -26.11
CA PHE A 409 7.00 -9.47 -25.91
C PHE A 409 5.63 -8.81 -26.21
N MET A 410 4.83 -9.37 -27.15
CA MET A 410 3.49 -8.86 -27.44
C MET A 410 2.53 -9.10 -26.26
N ALA A 411 2.56 -10.28 -25.65
CA ALA A 411 1.77 -10.54 -24.43
C ALA A 411 2.14 -9.56 -23.30
N ASN A 412 3.43 -9.31 -23.11
CA ASN A 412 3.93 -8.32 -22.16
C ASN A 412 3.46 -6.89 -22.48
N LEU A 413 3.42 -6.51 -23.76
CA LEU A 413 2.91 -5.22 -24.20
C LEU A 413 1.40 -5.11 -24.04
N ASN A 414 0.64 -6.18 -24.33
CA ASN A 414 -0.80 -6.24 -24.08
C ASN A 414 -1.13 -6.03 -22.59
N TYR A 415 -0.36 -6.66 -21.70
CA TYR A 415 -0.51 -6.43 -20.26
C TYR A 415 -0.23 -4.96 -19.88
N PHE A 416 0.83 -4.36 -20.41
CA PHE A 416 1.13 -2.96 -20.18
C PHE A 416 -0.02 -2.04 -20.63
N VAL A 417 -0.52 -2.22 -21.84
CA VAL A 417 -1.57 -1.35 -22.39
C VAL A 417 -2.93 -1.66 -21.76
N GLY A 418 -3.30 -2.94 -21.63
CA GLY A 418 -4.61 -3.36 -21.13
C GLY A 418 -4.75 -3.14 -19.62
N TYR A 419 -3.79 -3.66 -18.86
CA TYR A 419 -3.86 -3.57 -17.41
C TYR A 419 -3.23 -2.27 -16.87
N GLN A 420 -1.93 -2.05 -17.10
CA GLN A 420 -1.23 -0.96 -16.41
C GLN A 420 -1.65 0.43 -16.91
N LEU A 421 -1.87 0.61 -18.22
CA LEU A 421 -2.26 1.90 -18.77
C LEU A 421 -3.78 2.10 -18.74
N LYS A 422 -4.55 1.19 -19.36
CA LYS A 422 -6.00 1.38 -19.49
C LYS A 422 -6.71 1.20 -18.14
N TYR A 423 -6.44 0.08 -17.44
CA TYR A 423 -7.16 -0.26 -16.23
C TYR A 423 -6.63 0.49 -15.00
N MET A 424 -5.30 0.58 -14.79
CA MET A 424 -4.68 1.18 -13.60
C MET A 424 -4.35 2.68 -13.73
N TYR A 425 -4.65 3.34 -14.87
CA TYR A 425 -4.47 4.79 -15.00
C TYR A 425 -5.64 5.47 -15.70
N LEU A 426 -6.00 5.07 -16.94
CA LEU A 426 -7.08 5.76 -17.67
C LEU A 426 -8.45 5.59 -17.02
N ARG A 427 -8.72 4.44 -16.37
CA ARG A 427 -9.92 4.21 -15.58
C ARG A 427 -9.99 5.19 -14.40
N TYR A 428 -8.89 5.39 -13.68
CA TYR A 428 -8.80 6.37 -12.58
C TYR A 428 -8.97 7.81 -13.07
N PHE A 429 -8.35 8.15 -14.19
CA PHE A 429 -8.56 9.45 -14.83
C PHE A 429 -10.03 9.67 -15.20
N ALA A 430 -10.67 8.65 -15.78
CA ALA A 430 -12.06 8.74 -16.20
C ALA A 430 -13.01 8.90 -15.00
N TRP A 431 -12.84 8.15 -13.91
CA TRP A 431 -13.75 8.30 -12.78
C TRP A 431 -13.64 9.67 -12.08
N ASN A 432 -12.48 10.32 -12.15
CA ASN A 432 -12.32 11.68 -11.62
C ASN A 432 -13.05 12.76 -12.45
N PHE A 433 -13.17 12.56 -13.77
CA PHE A 433 -13.64 13.62 -14.66
C PHE A 433 -14.82 13.22 -15.57
N ILE A 434 -15.22 11.97 -15.59
CA ILE A 434 -16.38 11.47 -16.32
C ILE A 434 -17.48 11.06 -15.33
N GLY A 435 -17.13 10.31 -14.28
CA GLY A 435 -17.94 9.81 -13.20
C GLY A 435 -17.56 8.39 -12.81
N ARG A 436 -17.98 7.92 -11.63
CA ARG A 436 -17.60 6.66 -11.00
C ARG A 436 -18.81 5.72 -10.87
N GLN A 437 -18.63 4.43 -11.15
CA GLN A 437 -19.67 3.42 -11.06
C GLN A 437 -19.97 3.02 -9.60
N ASN A 438 -18.95 2.68 -8.84
CA ASN A 438 -18.99 2.34 -7.42
C ASN A 438 -17.55 2.28 -6.87
N ASP A 439 -17.40 2.11 -5.56
CA ASP A 439 -16.12 1.99 -4.88
C ASP A 439 -15.70 0.54 -4.56
N ILE A 440 -16.42 -0.45 -5.07
CA ILE A 440 -16.03 -1.85 -4.96
C ILE A 440 -14.76 -2.04 -5.80
N GLN A 441 -13.71 -2.59 -5.19
CA GLN A 441 -12.45 -2.80 -5.90
C GLN A 441 -12.63 -3.81 -7.02
N GLY A 442 -12.50 -3.34 -8.26
CA GLY A 442 -12.54 -4.21 -9.43
C GLY A 442 -11.28 -5.03 -9.57
N LEU A 443 -11.43 -6.35 -9.69
CA LEU A 443 -10.35 -7.27 -10.01
C LEU A 443 -10.57 -7.81 -11.43
N ASN A 444 -9.50 -7.91 -12.22
CA ASN A 444 -9.55 -8.48 -13.57
C ASN A 444 -10.53 -7.81 -14.57
N GLY A 445 -10.87 -6.52 -14.39
CA GLY A 445 -11.71 -5.80 -15.32
C GLY A 445 -13.19 -6.24 -15.33
N ASN A 446 -13.69 -6.65 -14.18
CA ASN A 446 -15.10 -6.96 -13.97
C ASN A 446 -15.99 -5.76 -14.35
N PRO A 447 -16.99 -5.91 -15.26
CA PRO A 447 -17.82 -4.81 -15.74
C PRO A 447 -18.78 -4.23 -14.68
N LEU A 448 -18.99 -4.91 -13.56
CA LEU A 448 -19.90 -4.52 -12.47
C LEU A 448 -19.20 -3.75 -11.34
N GLU A 449 -17.88 -3.72 -11.30
CA GLU A 449 -17.14 -3.25 -10.12
C GLU A 449 -16.07 -2.23 -10.49
N GLY A 450 -16.04 -1.12 -9.74
CA GLY A 450 -14.96 -0.15 -9.72
C GLY A 450 -14.64 0.55 -11.05
N ASN A 451 -15.59 0.62 -11.99
CA ASN A 451 -15.37 1.26 -13.26
C ASN A 451 -15.74 2.74 -13.24
N TRP A 452 -15.46 3.42 -14.33
CA TRP A 452 -16.00 4.75 -14.62
C TRP A 452 -17.34 4.64 -15.36
N LYS A 453 -18.19 5.68 -15.26
CA LYS A 453 -19.43 5.79 -16.01
C LYS A 453 -19.79 7.24 -16.25
N THR A 454 -20.55 7.51 -17.30
CA THR A 454 -21.04 8.87 -17.62
C THR A 454 -22.33 9.23 -16.88
N GLY A 455 -23.15 8.24 -16.53
CA GLY A 455 -24.55 8.42 -16.12
C GLY A 455 -25.54 8.47 -17.28
N ILE A 456 -25.09 8.28 -18.52
CA ILE A 456 -25.93 8.18 -19.72
C ILE A 456 -26.00 6.71 -20.12
N LYS A 457 -27.14 6.05 -19.85
CA LYS A 457 -27.31 4.59 -19.98
C LYS A 457 -26.74 4.00 -21.28
N GLY A 458 -27.08 4.57 -22.42
CA GLY A 458 -26.64 4.00 -23.72
C GLY A 458 -25.12 4.10 -23.95
N VAL A 459 -24.48 5.13 -23.37
CA VAL A 459 -23.02 5.28 -23.41
C VAL A 459 -22.37 4.28 -22.44
N ASP A 460 -22.92 4.18 -21.24
CA ASP A 460 -22.36 3.32 -20.20
C ASP A 460 -22.51 1.84 -20.56
N ASP A 461 -23.68 1.42 -21.08
CA ASP A 461 -23.91 0.05 -21.56
C ASP A 461 -22.91 -0.35 -22.66
N PHE A 462 -22.57 0.59 -23.54
CA PHE A 462 -21.60 0.35 -24.61
C PHE A 462 -20.17 0.19 -24.09
N PHE A 463 -19.71 1.10 -23.22
CA PHE A 463 -18.33 1.09 -22.73
C PHE A 463 -18.06 0.03 -21.66
N LEU A 464 -19.05 -0.27 -20.81
CA LEU A 464 -18.94 -1.31 -19.78
C LEU A 464 -19.28 -2.71 -20.32
N ASP A 465 -19.79 -2.78 -21.53
CA ASP A 465 -20.20 -4.03 -22.20
C ASP A 465 -21.23 -4.85 -21.39
N THR A 466 -22.10 -4.16 -20.65
CA THR A 466 -23.15 -4.73 -19.79
C THR A 466 -24.39 -3.86 -19.80
N ASP A 467 -25.56 -4.42 -19.44
CA ASP A 467 -26.76 -3.61 -19.18
C ASP A 467 -26.69 -3.02 -17.77
N THR A 468 -26.42 -1.73 -17.68
CA THR A 468 -26.27 -0.99 -16.40
C THR A 468 -27.57 -0.85 -15.60
N ALA A 469 -28.71 -1.31 -16.12
CA ALA A 469 -29.94 -1.42 -15.34
C ALA A 469 -29.90 -2.56 -14.31
N PHE A 470 -29.09 -3.58 -14.54
CA PHE A 470 -28.90 -4.70 -13.63
C PHE A 470 -27.75 -4.39 -12.66
N VAL A 471 -28.10 -4.21 -11.37
CA VAL A 471 -27.16 -3.85 -10.32
C VAL A 471 -27.17 -4.91 -9.23
N GLN A 472 -26.00 -5.44 -8.90
CA GLN A 472 -25.81 -6.36 -7.78
C GLN A 472 -26.10 -5.68 -6.43
N HIS A 473 -26.48 -6.46 -5.41
CA HIS A 473 -26.86 -5.92 -4.10
C HIS A 473 -25.76 -5.07 -3.46
N ALA A 474 -24.50 -5.49 -3.55
CA ALA A 474 -23.36 -4.76 -3.00
C ALA A 474 -23.19 -3.36 -3.63
N ALA A 475 -23.53 -3.19 -4.91
CA ALA A 475 -23.45 -1.91 -5.62
C ALA A 475 -24.75 -1.09 -5.55
N LYS A 476 -25.85 -1.68 -5.07
CA LYS A 476 -27.12 -0.97 -4.93
C LYS A 476 -27.01 0.13 -3.87
N ASN A 477 -27.39 1.35 -4.24
CA ASN A 477 -27.26 2.53 -3.37
C ASN A 477 -25.81 2.79 -2.89
N ASN A 478 -24.82 2.40 -3.71
CA ASN A 478 -23.43 2.72 -3.40
C ASN A 478 -23.21 4.23 -3.49
N MET A 479 -22.66 4.84 -2.43
CA MET A 479 -22.48 6.29 -2.33
C MET A 479 -21.49 6.83 -3.37
N ALA A 480 -20.49 6.05 -3.76
CA ALA A 480 -19.53 6.43 -4.80
C ALA A 480 -20.06 6.27 -6.25
N ASN A 481 -21.39 6.10 -6.39
CA ASN A 481 -22.04 6.09 -7.70
C ASN A 481 -22.25 7.53 -8.18
N ASN A 482 -21.23 8.12 -8.80
CA ASN A 482 -21.17 9.53 -9.20
C ASN A 482 -21.27 9.69 -10.73
N SER A 483 -22.20 10.50 -11.21
CA SER A 483 -22.44 10.74 -12.65
C SER A 483 -22.15 12.20 -13.00
N PHE A 484 -20.99 12.45 -13.63
CA PHE A 484 -20.60 13.82 -14.02
C PHE A 484 -20.93 14.14 -15.48
N PHE A 485 -21.59 13.21 -16.19
CA PHE A 485 -21.97 13.34 -17.61
C PHE A 485 -20.81 13.72 -18.52
N ALA A 486 -19.60 13.33 -18.16
CA ALA A 486 -18.34 13.70 -18.82
C ALA A 486 -18.10 15.22 -18.95
N LEU A 487 -18.86 16.07 -18.24
CA LEU A 487 -18.77 17.52 -18.38
C LEU A 487 -17.38 18.08 -18.00
N PRO A 488 -16.72 17.66 -16.90
CA PRO A 488 -15.35 18.09 -16.59
C PRO A 488 -14.37 17.69 -17.69
N PHE A 489 -14.49 16.47 -18.21
CA PHE A 489 -13.65 15.96 -19.28
C PHE A 489 -13.81 16.78 -20.58
N ILE A 490 -15.04 17.04 -21.01
CA ILE A 490 -15.33 17.84 -22.22
C ILE A 490 -14.76 19.25 -22.06
N LEU A 491 -14.98 19.91 -20.92
CA LEU A 491 -14.46 21.25 -20.68
C LEU A 491 -12.93 21.27 -20.68
N GLY A 492 -12.29 20.24 -20.11
CA GLY A 492 -10.83 20.07 -20.14
C GLY A 492 -10.28 19.93 -21.56
N ILE A 493 -10.93 19.14 -22.42
CA ILE A 493 -10.57 18.99 -23.84
C ILE A 493 -10.72 20.32 -24.58
N LEU A 494 -11.79 21.08 -24.36
CA LEU A 494 -11.98 22.41 -24.95
C LEU A 494 -10.87 23.37 -24.49
N GLY A 495 -10.46 23.31 -23.23
CA GLY A 495 -9.35 24.09 -22.69
C GLY A 495 -7.99 23.71 -23.28
N PHE A 496 -7.74 22.41 -23.50
CA PHE A 496 -6.55 21.95 -24.21
C PHE A 496 -6.46 22.54 -25.60
N PHE A 497 -7.55 22.46 -26.41
CA PHE A 497 -7.57 23.05 -27.75
C PHE A 497 -7.47 24.57 -27.76
N PHE A 498 -8.06 25.25 -26.76
CA PHE A 498 -7.90 26.69 -26.58
C PHE A 498 -6.43 27.06 -26.36
N GLN A 499 -5.75 26.35 -25.45
CA GLN A 499 -4.33 26.60 -25.18
C GLN A 499 -3.44 26.25 -26.38
N TYR A 500 -3.71 25.12 -27.06
CA TYR A 500 -3.00 24.73 -28.30
C TYR A 500 -3.04 25.83 -29.36
N LYS A 501 -4.22 26.45 -29.53
CA LYS A 501 -4.42 27.51 -30.54
C LYS A 501 -3.70 28.82 -30.13
N ASN A 502 -3.73 29.18 -28.86
CA ASN A 502 -3.33 30.51 -28.41
C ASN A 502 -1.89 30.56 -27.82
N ASN A 503 -1.41 29.46 -27.20
CA ASN A 503 -0.07 29.38 -26.62
C ASN A 503 0.44 27.94 -26.62
N LYS A 504 1.10 27.54 -27.71
CA LYS A 504 1.63 26.18 -27.89
C LYS A 504 2.75 25.82 -26.91
N GLY A 505 3.57 26.80 -26.47
CA GLY A 505 4.64 26.55 -25.50
C GLY A 505 4.08 26.10 -24.15
N ASP A 506 3.14 26.86 -23.61
CA ASP A 506 2.50 26.51 -22.34
C ASP A 506 1.65 25.24 -22.45
N MET A 507 1.04 24.99 -23.63
CA MET A 507 0.34 23.71 -23.87
C MET A 507 1.29 22.52 -23.74
N TRP A 508 2.51 22.59 -24.32
CA TRP A 508 3.51 21.55 -24.15
C TRP A 508 3.93 21.38 -22.68
N VAL A 509 4.12 22.49 -21.94
CA VAL A 509 4.45 22.47 -20.50
C VAL A 509 3.39 21.71 -19.70
N VAL A 510 2.10 22.04 -19.87
CA VAL A 510 1.01 21.36 -19.15
C VAL A 510 0.86 19.91 -19.61
N SER A 511 1.03 19.64 -20.92
CA SER A 511 0.99 18.28 -21.46
C SER A 511 2.10 17.41 -20.91
N LEU A 512 3.32 17.93 -20.77
CA LEU A 512 4.43 17.20 -20.16
C LEU A 512 4.20 16.97 -18.66
N LEU A 513 3.64 17.95 -17.95
CA LEU A 513 3.23 17.73 -16.56
C LEU A 513 2.22 16.58 -16.48
N PHE A 514 1.16 16.62 -17.28
CA PHE A 514 0.14 15.56 -17.33
C PHE A 514 0.72 14.18 -17.66
N LEU A 515 1.54 14.08 -18.70
CA LEU A 515 2.09 12.81 -19.19
C LEU A 515 3.15 12.25 -18.24
N LEU A 516 4.05 13.08 -17.72
CA LEU A 516 5.13 12.59 -16.87
C LEU A 516 4.64 12.20 -15.47
N THR A 517 3.68 12.93 -14.92
CA THR A 517 3.07 12.56 -13.64
C THR A 517 1.95 11.51 -13.78
N GLY A 518 1.62 11.08 -14.99
CA GLY A 518 0.73 9.99 -15.32
C GLY A 518 1.50 8.77 -15.84
N LEU A 519 1.89 8.80 -17.12
CA LEU A 519 2.52 7.67 -17.81
C LEU A 519 3.86 7.25 -17.21
N ALA A 520 4.71 8.21 -16.79
CA ALA A 520 5.99 7.84 -16.18
C ALA A 520 5.79 7.13 -14.83
N ILE A 521 4.73 7.45 -14.09
CA ILE A 521 4.35 6.73 -12.88
C ILE A 521 3.89 5.31 -13.20
N VAL A 522 3.06 5.11 -14.22
CA VAL A 522 2.68 3.76 -14.69
C VAL A 522 3.91 2.93 -15.00
N PHE A 523 4.88 3.52 -15.71
CA PHE A 523 6.15 2.88 -16.02
C PHE A 523 6.95 2.52 -14.76
N TYR A 524 7.11 3.47 -13.84
CA TYR A 524 7.92 3.32 -12.62
C TYR A 524 7.34 2.32 -11.63
N LEU A 525 6.02 2.39 -11.37
CA LEU A 525 5.37 1.52 -10.40
C LEU A 525 5.35 0.05 -10.84
N ASN A 526 5.35 -0.21 -12.16
CA ASN A 526 5.32 -1.57 -12.73
C ASN A 526 4.35 -2.52 -12.01
N GLN A 527 3.11 -2.06 -11.84
CA GLN A 527 2.10 -2.71 -11.01
C GLN A 527 1.80 -4.13 -11.49
N TYR A 528 1.85 -5.07 -10.54
CA TYR A 528 1.42 -6.45 -10.73
C TYR A 528 -0.10 -6.58 -10.48
N PRO A 529 -0.75 -7.71 -10.86
CA PRO A 529 -2.19 -7.94 -10.63
C PRO A 529 -2.55 -7.99 -9.15
N TYR A 530 -3.83 -7.85 -8.85
CA TYR A 530 -4.39 -7.98 -7.49
C TYR A 530 -3.75 -7.03 -6.46
N GLN A 531 -3.69 -5.74 -6.82
CA GLN A 531 -3.25 -4.72 -5.87
C GLN A 531 -4.14 -4.73 -4.61
N PRO A 532 -3.59 -4.55 -3.40
CA PRO A 532 -4.37 -4.63 -2.15
C PRO A 532 -5.42 -3.52 -2.02
N ARG A 533 -5.27 -2.43 -2.75
CA ARG A 533 -6.24 -1.31 -2.86
C ARG A 533 -6.09 -0.60 -4.21
N GLU A 534 -7.08 0.21 -4.58
CA GLU A 534 -6.99 1.10 -5.74
C GLU A 534 -5.82 2.10 -5.58
N ARG A 535 -5.13 2.44 -6.67
CA ARG A 535 -3.88 3.22 -6.67
C ARG A 535 -4.03 4.58 -7.35
N ASP A 536 -5.23 5.10 -7.44
CA ASP A 536 -5.56 6.37 -8.11
C ASP A 536 -4.84 7.59 -7.53
N TYR A 537 -4.61 7.62 -6.24
CA TYR A 537 -3.85 8.66 -5.54
C TYR A 537 -2.44 8.89 -6.09
N ALA A 538 -1.81 7.88 -6.67
CA ALA A 538 -0.48 7.98 -7.27
C ALA A 538 -0.46 8.94 -8.47
N TYR A 539 -1.60 9.18 -9.10
CA TYR A 539 -1.75 9.99 -10.30
C TYR A 539 -2.33 11.40 -10.05
N ALA A 540 -2.47 11.81 -8.79
CA ALA A 540 -3.07 13.11 -8.41
C ALA A 540 -2.42 14.30 -9.13
N ALA A 541 -1.10 14.29 -9.35
CA ALA A 541 -0.41 15.36 -10.08
C ALA A 541 -0.78 15.42 -11.58
N SER A 542 -1.10 14.29 -12.21
CA SER A 542 -1.63 14.26 -13.58
C SER A 542 -3.04 14.84 -13.62
N PHE A 543 -3.87 14.54 -12.63
CA PHE A 543 -5.21 15.08 -12.50
C PHE A 543 -5.19 16.60 -12.22
N TYR A 544 -4.21 17.06 -11.44
CA TYR A 544 -3.91 18.48 -11.27
C TYR A 544 -3.62 19.18 -12.62
N ALA A 545 -2.77 18.58 -13.45
CA ALA A 545 -2.45 19.14 -14.77
C ALA A 545 -3.68 19.21 -15.68
N PHE A 546 -4.56 18.19 -15.64
CA PHE A 546 -5.81 18.22 -16.41
C PHE A 546 -6.77 19.30 -15.93
N ALA A 547 -6.83 19.56 -14.62
CA ALA A 547 -7.66 20.64 -14.05
C ALA A 547 -7.24 22.03 -14.55
N VAL A 548 -5.98 22.24 -14.94
CA VAL A 548 -5.55 23.47 -15.63
C VAL A 548 -6.35 23.65 -16.91
N TRP A 549 -6.51 22.60 -17.71
CA TRP A 549 -7.30 22.68 -18.95
C TRP A 549 -8.80 22.84 -18.68
N ILE A 550 -9.34 22.23 -17.60
CA ILE A 550 -10.74 22.50 -17.23
C ILE A 550 -10.95 24.00 -16.98
N GLY A 551 -10.05 24.63 -16.25
CA GLY A 551 -10.07 26.09 -16.05
C GLY A 551 -9.96 26.85 -17.37
N LEU A 552 -9.00 26.52 -18.23
CA LEU A 552 -8.82 27.16 -19.54
C LEU A 552 -10.00 26.93 -20.50
N GLY A 553 -10.82 25.89 -20.29
CA GLY A 553 -12.07 25.67 -21.00
C GLY A 553 -13.09 26.78 -20.80
N VAL A 554 -13.08 27.46 -19.65
CA VAL A 554 -13.90 28.66 -19.42
C VAL A 554 -13.49 29.82 -20.36
N LEU A 555 -12.20 29.95 -20.65
CA LEU A 555 -11.71 30.96 -21.60
C LEU A 555 -12.08 30.62 -23.02
N PHE A 556 -12.16 29.32 -23.37
CA PHE A 556 -12.73 28.89 -24.65
C PHE A 556 -14.20 29.32 -24.78
N LEU A 557 -15.00 29.06 -23.71
CA LEU A 557 -16.40 29.49 -23.68
C LEU A 557 -16.53 31.02 -23.78
N PHE A 558 -15.66 31.74 -23.07
CA PHE A 558 -15.62 33.20 -23.16
C PHE A 558 -15.30 33.70 -24.59
N ASP A 559 -14.29 33.12 -25.27
CA ASP A 559 -13.95 33.46 -26.64
C ASP A 559 -15.11 33.19 -27.61
N LEU A 560 -15.84 32.09 -27.38
CA LEU A 560 -17.03 31.74 -28.17
C LEU A 560 -18.18 32.72 -27.94
N LEU A 561 -18.51 33.00 -26.68
CA LEU A 561 -19.65 33.84 -26.30
C LEU A 561 -19.42 35.33 -26.61
N SER A 562 -18.18 35.81 -26.51
CA SER A 562 -17.83 37.22 -26.80
C SER A 562 -18.01 37.60 -28.28
N LYS A 563 -18.14 36.62 -29.18
CA LYS A 563 -18.49 36.84 -30.59
C LYS A 563 -19.98 37.15 -30.81
N LYS A 564 -20.83 36.80 -29.81
CA LYS A 564 -22.30 36.92 -29.90
C LYS A 564 -22.91 37.84 -28.88
N SER A 565 -22.15 38.26 -27.86
CA SER A 565 -22.60 39.15 -26.78
C SER A 565 -21.50 40.13 -26.37
N ASN A 566 -21.84 41.12 -25.50
CA ASN A 566 -20.79 42.00 -24.99
C ASN A 566 -19.81 41.21 -24.09
N ALA A 567 -18.55 41.63 -24.05
CA ALA A 567 -17.48 40.90 -23.39
C ALA A 567 -17.71 40.69 -21.88
N LYS A 568 -18.35 41.62 -21.16
CA LYS A 568 -18.67 41.46 -19.75
C LYS A 568 -19.71 40.37 -19.50
N THR A 569 -20.80 40.38 -20.28
CA THR A 569 -21.83 39.35 -20.23
C THR A 569 -21.25 37.98 -20.63
N ALA A 570 -20.39 37.90 -21.64
CA ALA A 570 -19.73 36.72 -22.08
C ALA A 570 -18.84 36.12 -20.96
N ALA A 571 -18.09 36.98 -20.20
CA ALA A 571 -17.27 36.54 -19.10
C ALA A 571 -18.12 35.93 -17.94
N ILE A 572 -19.21 36.62 -17.58
CA ILE A 572 -20.13 36.13 -16.55
C ILE A 572 -20.77 34.82 -16.95
N LEU A 573 -21.31 34.72 -18.17
CA LEU A 573 -21.98 33.53 -18.65
C LEU A 573 -21.00 32.33 -18.73
N ALA A 574 -19.80 32.54 -19.29
CA ALA A 574 -18.79 31.50 -19.34
C ALA A 574 -18.39 30.96 -17.95
N THR A 575 -18.28 31.88 -16.98
CA THR A 575 -17.96 31.52 -15.59
C THR A 575 -19.12 30.76 -14.92
N VAL A 576 -20.35 31.23 -15.08
CA VAL A 576 -21.54 30.58 -14.49
C VAL A 576 -21.74 29.18 -15.07
N VAL A 577 -21.66 29.03 -16.40
CA VAL A 577 -21.72 27.73 -17.07
C VAL A 577 -20.59 26.81 -16.61
N GLY A 578 -19.37 27.35 -16.49
CA GLY A 578 -18.23 26.61 -15.95
C GLY A 578 -18.44 26.14 -14.51
N LEU A 579 -19.02 26.96 -13.62
CA LEU A 579 -19.27 26.64 -12.21
C LEU A 579 -20.34 25.53 -11.99
N ILE A 580 -21.20 25.30 -12.97
CA ILE A 580 -22.18 24.16 -12.91
C ILE A 580 -21.41 22.84 -12.73
N ILE A 581 -20.26 22.70 -13.40
CA ILE A 581 -19.47 21.46 -13.38
C ILE A 581 -18.97 21.10 -11.98
N PRO A 582 -18.16 21.93 -11.30
CA PRO A 582 -17.72 21.62 -9.94
C PRO A 582 -18.87 21.54 -8.93
N THR A 583 -19.99 22.21 -9.20
CA THR A 583 -21.18 22.10 -8.35
C THR A 583 -21.82 20.71 -8.46
N ILE A 584 -21.91 20.14 -9.68
CA ILE A 584 -22.37 18.75 -9.86
C ILE A 584 -21.42 17.79 -9.17
N MET A 585 -20.09 17.95 -9.37
CA MET A 585 -19.08 17.12 -8.73
C MET A 585 -19.20 17.16 -7.19
N ALA A 586 -19.34 18.35 -6.62
CA ALA A 586 -19.52 18.54 -5.19
C ALA A 586 -20.80 17.90 -4.66
N ALA A 587 -21.92 18.08 -5.36
CA ALA A 587 -23.20 17.55 -4.93
C ALA A 587 -23.26 16.03 -4.98
N GLN A 588 -22.61 15.42 -5.96
CA GLN A 588 -22.59 13.96 -6.13
C GLN A 588 -21.57 13.28 -5.22
N GLY A 589 -20.35 13.85 -5.08
CA GLY A 589 -19.29 13.27 -4.27
C GLY A 589 -19.34 13.62 -2.77
N TRP A 590 -20.35 14.35 -2.30
CA TRP A 590 -20.38 14.78 -0.90
C TRP A 590 -20.57 13.65 0.09
N ASP A 591 -21.43 12.70 -0.22
CA ASP A 591 -21.82 11.62 0.68
C ASP A 591 -20.71 10.58 0.86
N ASP A 592 -20.00 10.19 -0.21
CA ASP A 592 -18.91 9.22 -0.14
C ASP A 592 -17.59 9.80 0.41
N HIS A 593 -17.42 11.13 0.41
CA HIS A 593 -16.28 11.83 1.02
C HIS A 593 -16.55 12.35 2.44
N ASN A 594 -17.76 12.22 2.96
CA ASN A 594 -18.12 12.70 4.29
C ASN A 594 -17.65 11.76 5.40
N ARG A 595 -16.66 12.19 6.17
CA ARG A 595 -16.06 11.43 7.28
C ARG A 595 -16.67 11.73 8.65
N SER A 596 -17.66 12.63 8.76
CA SER A 596 -18.15 13.19 10.03
C SER A 596 -18.79 12.17 10.98
N LYS A 597 -19.27 11.04 10.46
CA LYS A 597 -19.95 9.99 11.25
C LYS A 597 -19.11 8.69 11.34
N ARG A 598 -18.00 8.62 10.66
CA ARG A 598 -17.19 7.42 10.51
C ARG A 598 -16.09 7.39 11.56
N THR A 599 -16.26 6.59 12.60
CA THR A 599 -15.24 6.32 13.63
C THR A 599 -14.85 4.83 13.69
N MET A 600 -15.17 4.09 12.63
CA MET A 600 -15.06 2.61 12.59
C MET A 600 -13.65 2.13 12.92
N SER A 601 -12.62 2.72 12.32
CA SER A 601 -11.23 2.31 12.51
C SER A 601 -10.80 2.42 13.98
N ARG A 602 -11.10 3.54 14.62
CA ARG A 602 -10.82 3.81 16.03
C ARG A 602 -11.62 2.86 16.96
N ASP A 603 -12.94 2.76 16.74
CA ASP A 603 -13.83 1.98 17.60
C ASP A 603 -13.54 0.48 17.49
N PHE A 604 -13.18 0.01 16.31
CA PHE A 604 -12.75 -1.36 16.07
C PHE A 604 -11.44 -1.70 16.82
N ALA A 605 -10.48 -0.77 16.81
CA ALA A 605 -9.26 -0.91 17.58
C ALA A 605 -9.54 -1.02 19.09
N VAL A 606 -10.44 -0.19 19.61
CA VAL A 606 -10.88 -0.24 21.01
C VAL A 606 -11.53 -1.59 21.32
N ASN A 607 -12.33 -2.13 20.40
CA ASN A 607 -12.97 -3.45 20.57
C ASN A 607 -11.95 -4.58 20.65
N TYR A 608 -10.87 -4.53 19.82
CA TYR A 608 -9.76 -5.48 19.92
C TYR A 608 -9.06 -5.42 21.28
N LEU A 609 -8.67 -4.23 21.68
CA LEU A 609 -7.97 -4.01 22.95
C LEU A 609 -8.84 -4.43 24.15
N ASN A 610 -10.16 -4.15 24.10
CA ASN A 610 -11.12 -4.57 25.13
C ASN A 610 -11.43 -6.08 25.11
N SER A 611 -11.15 -6.77 24.01
CA SER A 611 -11.24 -8.23 23.93
C SER A 611 -10.13 -8.92 24.72
N CYS A 612 -9.07 -8.19 25.07
CA CYS A 612 -7.89 -8.73 25.75
C CYS A 612 -7.96 -8.53 27.26
N ALA A 613 -7.50 -9.53 28.01
CA ALA A 613 -7.26 -9.42 29.44
C ALA A 613 -6.16 -8.36 29.77
N PRO A 614 -6.06 -7.86 31.00
CA PRO A 614 -5.00 -6.94 31.37
C PRO A 614 -3.59 -7.49 31.12
N ASN A 615 -2.65 -6.62 30.75
CA ASN A 615 -1.25 -6.94 30.45
C ASN A 615 -1.04 -7.98 29.33
N ALA A 616 -2.01 -8.15 28.45
CA ALA A 616 -1.95 -9.12 27.36
C ALA A 616 -0.88 -8.78 26.32
N ILE A 617 -0.47 -9.84 25.60
CA ILE A 617 0.28 -9.72 24.34
C ILE A 617 -0.70 -10.10 23.23
N LEU A 618 -0.96 -9.18 22.28
CA LEU A 618 -1.88 -9.36 21.18
C LEU A 618 -1.12 -9.40 19.85
N PHE A 619 -1.14 -10.55 19.20
CA PHE A 619 -0.59 -10.69 17.85
C PHE A 619 -1.58 -10.22 16.80
N THR A 620 -1.10 -9.37 15.88
CA THR A 620 -1.79 -8.88 14.68
C THR A 620 -0.92 -9.16 13.46
N ASN A 621 -1.44 -9.05 12.23
CA ASN A 621 -0.69 -9.48 11.04
C ASN A 621 -0.83 -8.53 9.84
N GLY A 622 -0.77 -7.27 10.00
CA GLY A 622 -0.80 -6.33 8.87
C GLY A 622 -1.16 -4.92 9.30
N ASP A 623 -1.16 -4.00 8.36
CA ASP A 623 -1.36 -2.58 8.64
C ASP A 623 -2.79 -2.29 9.10
N ASN A 624 -3.77 -2.92 8.44
CA ASN A 624 -5.20 -2.61 8.63
C ASN A 624 -5.73 -2.99 10.03
N ASP A 625 -5.17 -4.00 10.66
CA ASP A 625 -5.55 -4.40 12.03
C ASP A 625 -4.59 -3.86 13.10
N THR A 626 -3.35 -3.49 12.75
CA THR A 626 -2.34 -3.01 13.69
C THR A 626 -2.38 -1.49 13.87
N PHE A 627 -2.38 -0.71 12.79
CA PHE A 627 -2.24 0.75 12.87
C PHE A 627 -3.38 1.44 13.60
N PRO A 628 -4.64 1.01 13.46
CA PRO A 628 -5.70 1.53 14.31
C PRO A 628 -5.49 1.27 15.81
N LEU A 629 -4.91 0.12 16.18
CA LEU A 629 -4.58 -0.18 17.57
C LEU A 629 -3.48 0.74 18.09
N TRP A 630 -2.45 0.98 17.30
CA TRP A 630 -1.41 1.96 17.63
C TRP A 630 -1.98 3.37 17.79
N TYR A 631 -2.88 3.80 16.90
CA TYR A 631 -3.58 5.08 17.08
C TYR A 631 -4.31 5.13 18.43
N ALA A 632 -5.07 4.10 18.77
CA ALA A 632 -5.81 4.06 20.02
C ALA A 632 -4.88 4.12 21.25
N GLN A 633 -3.70 3.49 21.20
CA GLN A 633 -2.73 3.49 22.28
C GLN A 633 -1.91 4.77 22.32
N GLU A 634 -1.31 5.18 21.20
CA GLU A 634 -0.35 6.29 21.15
C GLU A 634 -1.02 7.67 21.21
N VAL A 635 -2.22 7.81 20.64
CA VAL A 635 -2.92 9.11 20.57
C VAL A 635 -3.98 9.25 21.66
N GLU A 636 -4.74 8.20 21.95
CA GLU A 636 -5.84 8.25 22.92
C GLU A 636 -5.50 7.63 24.27
N GLY A 637 -4.35 6.97 24.44
CA GLY A 637 -3.93 6.34 25.68
C GLY A 637 -4.80 5.14 26.11
N ILE A 638 -5.45 4.46 25.14
CA ILE A 638 -6.40 3.38 25.44
C ILE A 638 -5.65 2.07 25.56
N ARG A 639 -5.80 1.39 26.71
CA ARG A 639 -5.25 0.06 26.96
C ARG A 639 -3.75 -0.07 26.63
N THR A 640 -2.96 0.89 27.08
CA THR A 640 -1.49 0.91 26.95
C THR A 640 -0.79 -0.20 27.76
N ASP A 641 -1.55 -0.94 28.56
CA ASP A 641 -1.15 -2.18 29.21
C ASP A 641 -1.03 -3.37 28.24
N VAL A 642 -1.76 -3.35 27.12
CA VAL A 642 -1.74 -4.42 26.10
C VAL A 642 -0.58 -4.20 25.13
N ARG A 643 0.26 -5.22 24.95
CA ARG A 643 1.35 -5.15 23.96
C ARG A 643 0.86 -5.65 22.61
N VAL A 644 0.68 -4.75 21.66
CA VAL A 644 0.38 -5.11 20.27
C VAL A 644 1.67 -5.52 19.57
N VAL A 645 1.68 -6.70 18.98
CA VAL A 645 2.81 -7.28 18.25
C VAL A 645 2.41 -7.64 16.84
N ASN A 646 2.91 -6.88 15.85
CA ASN A 646 2.69 -7.15 14.45
C ASN A 646 3.59 -8.29 13.96
N LEU A 647 3.01 -9.38 13.48
CA LEU A 647 3.74 -10.57 13.04
C LEU A 647 4.58 -10.32 11.79
N SER A 648 4.12 -9.46 10.87
CA SER A 648 4.90 -9.12 9.68
C SER A 648 6.18 -8.35 10.05
N LEU A 649 6.10 -7.40 10.99
CA LEU A 649 7.26 -6.65 11.48
C LEU A 649 8.14 -7.49 12.39
N LEU A 650 7.60 -8.49 13.09
CA LEU A 650 8.37 -9.39 13.98
C LEU A 650 9.40 -10.25 13.21
N GLN A 651 9.40 -10.21 11.88
CA GLN A 651 10.47 -10.79 11.06
C GLN A 651 11.76 -9.96 11.06
N THR A 652 11.71 -8.72 11.57
CA THR A 652 12.84 -7.79 11.59
C THR A 652 13.47 -7.68 12.97
N ASP A 653 14.78 -7.61 13.04
CA ASP A 653 15.55 -7.50 14.29
C ASP A 653 15.24 -6.21 15.06
N TRP A 654 15.09 -5.08 14.38
CA TRP A 654 14.76 -3.81 15.02
C TRP A 654 13.40 -3.87 15.75
N TYR A 655 12.39 -4.55 15.18
CA TYR A 655 11.08 -4.66 15.82
C TYR A 655 11.11 -5.64 17.02
N ILE A 656 11.86 -6.74 16.92
CA ILE A 656 12.10 -7.64 18.06
C ILE A 656 12.77 -6.86 19.21
N ASN A 657 13.78 -6.05 18.90
CA ASN A 657 14.46 -5.19 19.89
C ASN A 657 13.48 -4.19 20.51
N GLN A 658 12.60 -3.59 19.73
CA GLN A 658 11.55 -2.69 20.24
C GLN A 658 10.58 -3.43 21.17
N MET A 659 10.18 -4.65 20.85
CA MET A 659 9.30 -5.46 21.70
C MET A 659 9.95 -5.88 23.03
N ARG A 660 11.28 -5.95 23.09
CA ARG A 660 12.05 -6.21 24.32
C ARG A 660 12.18 -5.02 25.26
N ARG A 661 11.69 -3.86 24.86
CA ARG A 661 11.64 -2.64 25.71
C ARG A 661 10.26 -2.49 26.33
N ALA A 662 10.18 -1.90 27.54
CA ALA A 662 8.91 -1.48 28.12
C ALA A 662 8.31 -0.33 27.29
N ALA A 663 6.98 -0.29 27.20
CA ALA A 663 6.26 0.81 26.57
C ALA A 663 5.01 1.11 27.40
N TYR A 664 4.92 2.33 27.92
CA TYR A 664 3.86 2.75 28.85
C TYR A 664 3.71 1.77 30.03
N GLU A 665 2.49 1.26 30.27
CA GLU A 665 2.27 0.27 31.33
C GLU A 665 2.62 -1.17 30.90
N SER A 666 2.92 -1.40 29.62
CA SER A 666 3.26 -2.74 29.14
C SER A 666 4.72 -3.10 29.42
N ALA A 667 4.93 -4.19 30.13
CA ALA A 667 6.26 -4.78 30.33
C ALA A 667 6.86 -5.28 28.99
N PRO A 668 8.20 -5.46 28.91
CA PRO A 668 8.84 -6.09 27.77
C PRO A 668 8.22 -7.44 27.41
N VAL A 669 8.15 -7.76 26.11
CA VAL A 669 7.82 -9.13 25.70
C VAL A 669 8.97 -10.05 26.12
N PRO A 670 8.69 -11.16 26.81
CA PRO A 670 9.73 -11.99 27.43
C PRO A 670 10.41 -12.93 26.40
N PHE A 671 10.97 -12.36 25.35
CA PHE A 671 11.85 -13.09 24.42
C PHE A 671 13.17 -13.42 25.08
N THR A 672 13.67 -14.65 24.91
CA THR A 672 14.91 -15.13 25.55
C THR A 672 16.08 -15.22 24.57
N ILE A 673 15.82 -15.43 23.28
CA ILE A 673 16.87 -15.52 22.26
C ILE A 673 17.68 -14.21 22.23
N PRO A 674 19.03 -14.25 22.41
CA PRO A 674 19.87 -13.05 22.42
C PRO A 674 19.86 -12.30 21.08
N ALA A 675 20.09 -10.98 21.11
CA ALA A 675 20.02 -10.13 19.94
C ALA A 675 20.93 -10.59 18.78
N GLU A 676 22.14 -11.03 19.09
CA GLU A 676 23.10 -11.55 18.11
C GLU A 676 22.65 -12.82 17.39
N LYS A 677 21.58 -13.48 17.87
CA LYS A 677 21.05 -14.72 17.29
C LYS A 677 19.87 -14.50 16.35
N TYR A 678 19.31 -13.28 16.30
CA TYR A 678 18.20 -12.93 15.41
C TYR A 678 18.45 -11.67 14.55
N VAL A 679 19.65 -11.09 14.57
CA VAL A 679 19.99 -10.02 13.62
C VAL A 679 19.74 -10.48 12.19
N GLN A 680 19.50 -9.54 11.29
CA GLN A 680 19.28 -9.81 9.87
C GLN A 680 20.38 -10.74 9.32
N GLY A 681 19.99 -11.78 8.59
CA GLY A 681 20.87 -12.82 8.08
C GLY A 681 21.13 -14.00 9.03
N THR A 682 20.61 -13.93 10.29
CA THR A 682 20.69 -15.05 11.23
C THR A 682 19.27 -15.54 11.54
N ARG A 683 19.03 -16.83 11.39
CA ARG A 683 17.72 -17.48 11.67
C ARG A 683 16.52 -16.79 11.02
N ASP A 684 16.71 -16.17 9.86
CA ASP A 684 15.60 -15.61 9.07
C ASP A 684 14.63 -16.72 8.65
N VAL A 685 15.16 -17.92 8.42
CA VAL A 685 14.43 -19.15 8.14
C VAL A 685 15.01 -20.29 8.99
N VAL A 686 14.13 -21.06 9.64
CA VAL A 686 14.46 -22.27 10.42
C VAL A 686 13.67 -23.44 9.80
N TYR A 687 14.37 -24.46 9.33
CA TYR A 687 13.75 -25.61 8.70
C TYR A 687 13.15 -26.56 9.73
N ILE A 688 12.14 -27.33 9.34
CA ILE A 688 11.60 -28.43 10.14
C ILE A 688 11.99 -29.75 9.48
N MET A 689 12.81 -30.53 10.19
CA MET A 689 13.30 -31.83 9.71
C MET A 689 12.96 -32.91 10.76
N ASP A 690 11.79 -33.54 10.61
CA ASP A 690 11.40 -34.59 11.55
C ASP A 690 12.35 -35.81 11.40
N LYS A 691 13.24 -35.98 12.39
CA LYS A 691 14.18 -37.07 12.49
C LYS A 691 13.65 -38.28 13.28
N GLY A 692 12.34 -38.32 13.52
CA GLY A 692 11.70 -39.38 14.32
C GLY A 692 12.03 -39.34 15.82
N THR A 693 12.46 -38.16 16.32
CA THR A 693 12.77 -37.94 17.75
C THR A 693 11.53 -37.91 18.62
N GLY A 694 10.34 -37.88 18.04
CA GLY A 694 9.06 -37.71 18.72
C GLY A 694 8.85 -36.31 19.29
N PRO A 695 7.81 -36.12 20.13
CA PRO A 695 7.48 -34.81 20.68
C PRO A 695 8.61 -34.25 21.55
N MET A 696 9.01 -33.00 21.30
CA MET A 696 10.08 -32.31 22.03
C MET A 696 9.53 -31.20 22.94
N ASN A 697 10.14 -31.04 24.10
CA ASN A 697 9.87 -29.88 24.94
C ASN A 697 10.27 -28.59 24.21
N LEU A 698 9.36 -27.61 24.11
CA LEU A 698 9.58 -26.43 23.27
C LEU A 698 10.80 -25.62 23.73
N LYS A 699 11.07 -25.50 25.05
CA LYS A 699 12.31 -24.85 25.55
C LYS A 699 13.57 -25.50 25.01
N LYS A 700 13.63 -26.83 25.08
CA LYS A 700 14.78 -27.59 24.53
C LYS A 700 14.89 -27.45 23.01
N ALA A 701 13.77 -27.32 22.32
CA ALA A 701 13.77 -27.09 20.89
C ALA A 701 14.31 -25.70 20.53
N ILE A 702 13.95 -24.65 21.30
CA ILE A 702 14.52 -23.31 21.16
C ILE A 702 16.02 -23.31 21.48
N GLU A 703 16.45 -23.92 22.59
CA GLU A 703 17.87 -24.06 22.94
C GLU A 703 18.68 -24.77 21.83
N PHE A 704 18.09 -25.81 21.19
CA PHE A 704 18.71 -26.50 20.05
C PHE A 704 18.91 -25.58 18.85
N VAL A 705 17.89 -24.83 18.46
CA VAL A 705 17.96 -23.88 17.32
C VAL A 705 18.91 -22.72 17.64
N GLU A 706 18.92 -22.24 18.90
CA GLU A 706 19.79 -21.15 19.34
C GLU A 706 21.28 -21.54 19.34
N SER A 707 21.60 -22.84 19.48
CA SER A 707 22.97 -23.32 19.51
C SER A 707 23.71 -23.03 18.20
N ASP A 708 24.95 -22.57 18.30
CA ASP A 708 25.87 -22.42 17.14
C ASP A 708 26.74 -23.67 16.93
N ASP A 709 26.53 -24.74 17.70
CA ASP A 709 27.25 -25.99 17.51
C ASP A 709 26.96 -26.55 16.10
N PRO A 710 27.99 -26.81 15.29
CA PRO A 710 27.82 -27.37 13.94
C PRO A 710 27.02 -28.67 13.91
N THR A 711 27.03 -29.47 14.98
CA THR A 711 26.22 -30.70 15.07
C THR A 711 24.73 -30.45 15.10
N ASN A 712 24.30 -29.26 15.49
CA ASN A 712 22.92 -28.79 15.55
C ASN A 712 22.50 -28.02 14.30
N LYS A 713 23.27 -28.12 13.20
CA LYS A 713 22.97 -27.48 11.92
C LYS A 713 22.82 -28.52 10.83
N LEU A 714 22.09 -28.17 9.79
CA LEU A 714 22.06 -28.95 8.54
C LEU A 714 23.22 -28.49 7.65
N ASP A 715 24.04 -29.41 7.20
CA ASP A 715 25.04 -29.13 6.17
C ASP A 715 24.39 -29.16 4.80
N TYR A 716 24.27 -28.02 4.16
CA TYR A 716 23.74 -27.86 2.79
C TYR A 716 24.79 -27.24 1.86
N GLY A 717 26.02 -27.65 2.01
CA GLY A 717 27.14 -27.41 1.08
C GLY A 717 27.85 -26.07 1.27
N SER A 718 27.20 -24.90 1.25
CA SER A 718 27.89 -23.62 1.38
C SER A 718 27.56 -22.85 2.66
N ARG A 719 26.49 -23.22 3.37
CA ARG A 719 26.06 -22.54 4.60
C ARG A 719 25.33 -23.52 5.53
N PRO A 720 25.71 -23.58 6.81
CA PRO A 720 24.94 -24.35 7.80
C PRO A 720 23.56 -23.72 8.01
N LEU A 721 22.49 -24.57 7.96
CA LEU A 721 21.11 -24.11 8.12
C LEU A 721 20.59 -24.48 9.51
N ASP A 722 19.82 -23.55 10.09
CA ASP A 722 19.12 -23.76 11.35
C ASP A 722 17.89 -24.65 11.13
N TYR A 723 17.60 -25.60 12.05
CA TYR A 723 16.46 -26.48 11.93
C TYR A 723 15.93 -26.95 13.27
N PHE A 724 14.65 -27.33 13.29
CA PHE A 724 14.03 -28.12 14.35
C PHE A 724 14.09 -29.61 14.01
N PRO A 725 14.53 -30.49 14.96
CA PRO A 725 14.64 -31.93 14.70
C PRO A 725 13.31 -32.68 14.80
N THR A 726 12.21 -32.01 15.06
CA THR A 726 10.84 -32.54 15.13
C THR A 726 9.85 -31.45 14.66
N ASN A 727 8.69 -31.91 14.21
CA ASN A 727 7.54 -31.05 13.92
C ASN A 727 6.51 -31.01 15.07
N THR A 728 6.70 -31.80 16.13
CA THR A 728 5.75 -31.94 17.24
C THR A 728 6.36 -31.43 18.54
N PHE A 729 5.71 -30.46 19.13
CA PHE A 729 6.19 -29.76 20.32
C PHE A 729 5.22 -29.93 21.49
N TYR A 730 5.76 -29.77 22.72
CA TYR A 730 4.93 -29.65 23.91
C TYR A 730 5.49 -28.64 24.93
N VAL A 731 4.58 -28.02 25.68
CA VAL A 731 4.87 -27.12 26.80
C VAL A 731 4.19 -27.70 28.06
N PRO A 732 4.93 -27.98 29.13
CA PRO A 732 4.34 -28.38 30.42
C PRO A 732 3.44 -27.26 30.99
N VAL A 733 2.31 -27.65 31.58
CA VAL A 733 1.35 -26.69 32.14
C VAL A 733 1.55 -26.66 33.67
N ASP A 734 1.97 -25.50 34.19
CA ASP A 734 1.98 -25.24 35.63
C ASP A 734 0.55 -24.85 36.07
N SER A 735 -0.20 -25.81 36.59
CA SER A 735 -1.60 -25.59 37.01
C SER A 735 -1.73 -24.56 38.14
N MET A 736 -0.76 -24.44 39.04
CA MET A 736 -0.78 -23.42 40.08
C MET A 736 -0.62 -22.02 39.50
N GLN A 737 0.30 -21.86 38.57
CA GLN A 737 0.48 -20.60 37.85
C GLN A 737 -0.75 -20.21 37.03
N VAL A 738 -1.31 -21.17 36.30
CA VAL A 738 -2.54 -20.98 35.48
C VAL A 738 -3.71 -20.50 36.36
N MET A 739 -3.83 -21.06 37.55
CA MET A 739 -4.88 -20.65 38.50
C MET A 739 -4.61 -19.29 39.12
N ARG A 740 -3.36 -19.00 39.50
CA ARG A 740 -2.95 -17.73 40.07
C ARG A 740 -3.20 -16.57 39.11
N GLU A 741 -2.87 -16.75 37.84
CA GLU A 741 -3.04 -15.73 36.78
C GLU A 741 -4.45 -15.74 36.17
N LYS A 742 -5.37 -16.57 36.70
CA LYS A 742 -6.76 -16.67 36.21
C LYS A 742 -6.83 -16.89 34.70
N VAL A 743 -5.93 -17.71 34.16
CA VAL A 743 -5.89 -18.03 32.73
C VAL A 743 -7.15 -18.76 32.29
N VAL A 744 -7.71 -19.59 33.18
CA VAL A 744 -8.94 -20.35 32.99
C VAL A 744 -9.93 -20.05 34.09
N ALA A 745 -11.22 -20.14 33.79
CA ALA A 745 -12.28 -20.02 34.78
C ALA A 745 -12.24 -21.22 35.75
N VAL A 746 -12.60 -21.00 37.02
CA VAL A 746 -12.62 -22.04 38.07
C VAL A 746 -13.41 -23.28 37.64
N LYS A 747 -14.55 -23.09 36.95
CA LYS A 747 -15.40 -24.18 36.45
C LYS A 747 -14.72 -25.07 35.40
N ASP A 748 -13.66 -24.60 34.75
CA ASP A 748 -12.98 -25.27 33.65
C ASP A 748 -11.65 -25.94 34.10
N THR A 749 -11.29 -25.83 35.39
CA THR A 749 -10.02 -26.37 35.91
C THR A 749 -9.88 -27.86 35.74
N ALA A 750 -10.96 -28.60 35.78
CA ALA A 750 -10.97 -30.06 35.54
C ALA A 750 -10.54 -30.45 34.09
N ARG A 751 -10.56 -29.49 33.16
CA ARG A 751 -10.17 -29.67 31.75
C ARG A 751 -8.72 -29.28 31.49
N LEU A 752 -7.96 -28.84 32.51
CA LEU A 752 -6.57 -28.46 32.33
C LEU A 752 -5.73 -29.61 31.77
N ALA A 753 -5.06 -29.35 30.68
CA ALA A 753 -4.10 -30.29 30.13
C ALA A 753 -2.82 -30.31 30.96
N LYS A 754 -2.17 -31.48 31.13
CA LYS A 754 -0.84 -31.59 31.76
C LYS A 754 0.25 -30.92 30.89
N ASN A 755 0.08 -31.03 29.58
CA ASN A 755 0.94 -30.43 28.57
C ASN A 755 0.07 -29.87 27.44
N ILE A 756 0.42 -28.71 26.90
CA ILE A 756 -0.02 -28.34 25.56
C ILE A 756 0.86 -29.10 24.58
N LYS A 757 0.29 -29.87 23.67
CA LYS A 757 1.01 -30.63 22.65
C LYS A 757 0.36 -30.39 21.29
N TRP A 758 1.18 -29.99 20.29
CA TRP A 758 0.70 -29.71 18.95
C TRP A 758 1.76 -30.04 17.90
N THR A 759 1.35 -30.08 16.64
CA THR A 759 2.21 -30.37 15.47
C THR A 759 2.16 -29.22 14.50
N ILE A 760 3.29 -28.82 13.95
CA ILE A 760 3.41 -27.80 12.92
C ILE A 760 3.60 -28.52 11.58
N ASN A 761 2.64 -28.35 10.67
CA ASN A 761 2.63 -28.98 9.34
C ASN A 761 3.24 -28.04 8.28
N ARG A 762 4.52 -27.66 8.48
CA ARG A 762 5.29 -26.84 7.56
C ARG A 762 6.69 -27.38 7.40
N SER A 763 7.34 -27.09 6.26
CA SER A 763 8.73 -27.47 6.01
C SER A 763 9.74 -26.49 6.60
N TYR A 764 9.33 -25.27 6.88
CA TYR A 764 10.15 -24.23 7.50
C TYR A 764 9.30 -23.25 8.30
N LEU A 765 9.94 -22.51 9.19
CA LEU A 765 9.42 -21.38 9.94
C LEU A 765 10.23 -20.14 9.64
N THR A 766 9.59 -18.98 9.70
CA THR A 766 10.26 -17.68 9.59
C THR A 766 10.61 -17.13 10.97
N LYS A 767 11.40 -16.07 11.01
CA LYS A 767 11.90 -15.47 12.26
C LYS A 767 10.77 -15.09 13.23
N ASN A 768 9.67 -14.52 12.74
CA ASN A 768 8.49 -14.21 13.55
C ASN A 768 7.90 -15.47 14.21
N ASP A 769 7.81 -16.59 13.48
CA ASP A 769 7.31 -17.85 14.02
C ASP A 769 8.23 -18.36 15.15
N LEU A 770 9.55 -18.26 14.95
CA LEU A 770 10.54 -18.60 15.96
C LEU A 770 10.36 -17.76 17.23
N MET A 771 10.14 -16.44 17.09
CA MET A 771 9.94 -15.54 18.22
C MET A 771 8.63 -15.81 18.95
N VAL A 772 7.55 -16.15 18.23
CA VAL A 772 6.28 -16.59 18.84
C VAL A 772 6.49 -17.87 19.64
N LEU A 773 7.24 -18.85 19.12
CA LEU A 773 7.55 -20.08 19.82
C LEU A 773 8.44 -19.83 21.07
N ASP A 774 9.43 -18.94 20.96
CA ASP A 774 10.26 -18.52 22.11
C ASP A 774 9.40 -17.89 23.23
N LEU A 775 8.47 -17.00 22.87
CA LEU A 775 7.53 -16.42 23.83
C LEU A 775 6.69 -17.51 24.52
N ILE A 776 6.10 -18.44 23.77
CA ILE A 776 5.26 -19.50 24.31
C ILE A 776 6.06 -20.42 25.23
N ALA A 777 7.31 -20.71 24.86
CA ALA A 777 8.22 -21.55 25.67
C ALA A 777 8.53 -20.94 27.04
N HIS A 778 8.62 -19.60 27.13
CA HIS A 778 9.16 -18.91 28.29
C HIS A 778 8.17 -18.06 29.10
N ASN A 779 6.98 -17.78 28.50
CA ASN A 779 5.94 -16.98 29.18
C ASN A 779 5.40 -17.60 30.49
N ASN A 780 5.40 -18.92 30.59
CA ASN A 780 4.88 -19.68 31.75
C ASN A 780 3.54 -19.14 32.27
N TRP A 781 2.60 -18.81 31.36
CA TRP A 781 1.24 -18.29 31.64
C TRP A 781 1.20 -16.97 32.41
N LYS A 782 2.32 -16.25 32.58
CA LYS A 782 2.38 -14.98 33.32
C LYS A 782 1.64 -13.85 32.62
N ARG A 783 1.71 -13.81 31.30
CA ARG A 783 0.99 -12.83 30.49
C ARG A 783 0.02 -13.54 29.56
N PRO A 784 -1.23 -13.04 29.43
CA PRO A 784 -2.18 -13.58 28.46
C PRO A 784 -1.66 -13.39 27.04
N ILE A 785 -1.74 -14.43 26.22
CA ILE A 785 -1.35 -14.39 24.80
C ILE A 785 -2.62 -14.49 23.96
N TYR A 786 -2.77 -13.54 23.03
CA TYR A 786 -3.90 -13.47 22.13
C TYR A 786 -3.44 -13.37 20.66
N PHE A 787 -4.25 -13.92 19.79
CA PHE A 787 -4.15 -13.75 18.33
C PHE A 787 -5.42 -13.06 17.83
N ALA A 788 -5.28 -12.00 17.05
CA ALA A 788 -6.40 -11.33 16.42
C ALA A 788 -7.14 -12.29 15.47
N VAL A 789 -8.47 -12.17 15.35
CA VAL A 789 -9.23 -13.02 14.42
C VAL A 789 -8.85 -12.78 12.94
N THR A 790 -8.13 -11.72 12.66
CA THR A 790 -7.63 -11.32 11.34
C THR A 790 -6.26 -11.89 10.98
N THR A 791 -5.52 -12.53 11.92
CA THR A 791 -4.15 -13.03 11.67
C THR A 791 -4.10 -14.19 10.68
N GLY A 792 -5.17 -14.99 10.56
CA GLY A 792 -5.23 -16.16 9.71
C GLY A 792 -4.60 -17.42 10.30
N ALA A 793 -5.01 -18.58 9.78
CA ALA A 793 -4.62 -19.89 10.33
C ALA A 793 -3.12 -20.16 10.28
N GLU A 794 -2.41 -19.59 9.30
CA GLU A 794 -0.95 -19.77 9.22
C GLU A 794 -0.20 -19.21 10.43
N ALA A 795 -0.67 -18.09 10.97
CA ALA A 795 -0.05 -17.46 12.15
C ALA A 795 -0.27 -18.25 13.44
N TYR A 796 -1.20 -19.18 13.46
CA TYR A 796 -1.56 -19.94 14.68
C TYR A 796 -0.60 -21.09 14.97
N LEU A 797 0.27 -21.44 14.04
CA LEU A 797 1.32 -22.46 14.24
C LEU A 797 0.78 -23.84 14.68
N GLY A 798 -0.49 -24.16 14.37
CA GLY A 798 -1.14 -25.41 14.78
C GLY A 798 -1.71 -25.39 16.21
N LEU A 799 -1.81 -24.23 16.84
CA LEU A 799 -2.27 -24.06 18.23
C LEU A 799 -3.80 -23.91 18.35
N GLU A 800 -4.55 -23.98 17.25
CA GLU A 800 -6.01 -23.70 17.18
C GLU A 800 -6.80 -24.57 18.19
N GLU A 801 -6.36 -25.79 18.44
CA GLU A 801 -7.02 -26.68 19.42
C GLU A 801 -6.96 -26.13 20.87
N TYR A 802 -6.14 -25.11 21.15
CA TYR A 802 -5.98 -24.49 22.46
C TYR A 802 -6.49 -23.03 22.48
N PHE A 803 -7.18 -22.62 21.45
CA PHE A 803 -7.74 -21.27 21.37
C PHE A 803 -9.11 -21.16 22.00
N GLN A 804 -9.33 -20.04 22.67
CA GLN A 804 -10.59 -19.61 23.25
C GLN A 804 -10.95 -18.21 22.78
N LEU A 805 -12.08 -18.06 22.10
CA LEU A 805 -12.57 -16.79 21.60
C LEU A 805 -13.14 -15.93 22.73
N GLU A 806 -12.67 -14.66 22.86
CA GLU A 806 -13.08 -13.72 23.91
C GLU A 806 -13.55 -12.34 23.37
N GLY A 807 -13.88 -12.25 22.09
CA GLY A 807 -14.30 -11.03 21.38
C GLY A 807 -13.83 -11.06 19.96
N LEU A 808 -12.91 -10.15 19.61
CA LEU A 808 -12.23 -10.14 18.31
C LEU A 808 -10.86 -10.81 18.35
N SER A 809 -10.56 -11.57 19.41
CA SER A 809 -9.26 -12.23 19.57
C SER A 809 -9.41 -13.61 20.22
N TYR A 810 -8.49 -14.51 19.83
CA TYR A 810 -8.35 -15.85 20.38
C TYR A 810 -7.30 -15.85 21.48
N ARG A 811 -7.68 -16.24 22.70
CA ARG A 811 -6.75 -16.43 23.82
C ARG A 811 -6.16 -17.82 23.78
N LEU A 812 -4.86 -17.94 23.90
CA LEU A 812 -4.18 -19.23 24.13
C LEU A 812 -4.44 -19.68 25.57
N VAL A 813 -5.07 -20.83 25.75
CA VAL A 813 -5.39 -21.42 27.07
C VAL A 813 -4.96 -22.90 27.11
N PRO A 814 -4.56 -23.43 28.28
CA PRO A 814 -4.13 -24.82 28.41
C PRO A 814 -5.31 -25.79 28.53
N ILE A 815 -6.31 -25.63 27.69
CA ILE A 815 -7.47 -26.51 27.58
C ILE A 815 -7.60 -26.92 26.10
N LYS A 816 -7.51 -28.22 25.84
CA LYS A 816 -7.74 -28.74 24.51
C LYS A 816 -9.22 -28.70 24.15
N ASN A 817 -9.55 -28.13 23.01
CA ASN A 817 -10.89 -28.12 22.46
C ASN A 817 -11.33 -29.54 22.09
N THR A 818 -12.60 -29.85 22.31
CA THR A 818 -13.23 -31.11 21.84
C THR A 818 -13.48 -31.04 20.33
N GLU A 819 -13.66 -32.20 19.69
CA GLU A 819 -14.04 -32.25 18.27
C GLU A 819 -15.29 -31.43 17.97
N THR A 820 -16.28 -31.48 18.85
CA THR A 820 -17.52 -30.70 18.74
C THR A 820 -17.24 -29.20 18.83
N GLU A 821 -16.38 -28.76 19.77
CA GLU A 821 -15.97 -27.35 19.87
C GLU A 821 -15.22 -26.91 18.60
N MET A 822 -14.34 -27.75 18.04
CA MET A 822 -13.61 -27.46 16.80
C MET A 822 -14.56 -27.33 15.60
N GLN A 823 -15.53 -28.24 15.44
CA GLN A 823 -16.56 -28.17 14.39
C GLN A 823 -17.41 -26.89 14.46
N GLN A 824 -17.52 -26.29 15.66
CA GLN A 824 -18.26 -25.04 15.90
C GLN A 824 -17.39 -23.78 15.83
N GLY A 825 -16.17 -23.89 15.31
CA GLY A 825 -15.24 -22.76 15.19
C GLY A 825 -14.37 -22.48 16.42
N GLY A 826 -14.22 -23.47 17.29
CA GLY A 826 -13.42 -23.43 18.51
C GLY A 826 -14.21 -23.08 19.77
N ARG A 827 -13.52 -23.10 20.91
CA ARG A 827 -14.10 -22.78 22.21
C ARG A 827 -14.40 -21.29 22.33
N VAL A 828 -15.60 -20.96 22.81
CA VAL A 828 -16.04 -19.59 23.12
C VAL A 828 -16.17 -19.38 24.62
N ASN A 829 -15.49 -18.37 25.16
CA ASN A 829 -15.72 -17.88 26.52
C ASN A 829 -16.96 -17.01 26.55
N THR A 830 -18.12 -17.65 26.64
CA THR A 830 -19.41 -16.95 26.53
C THR A 830 -19.63 -15.85 27.55
N ASP A 831 -19.08 -15.98 28.75
CA ASP A 831 -19.26 -14.97 29.80
C ASP A 831 -18.44 -13.71 29.50
N VAL A 832 -17.16 -13.87 29.17
CA VAL A 832 -16.27 -12.76 28.81
C VAL A 832 -16.69 -12.12 27.49
N MET A 833 -16.94 -12.93 26.47
CA MET A 833 -17.30 -12.41 25.16
C MET A 833 -18.64 -11.68 25.17
N TYR A 834 -19.63 -12.20 25.93
CA TYR A 834 -20.92 -11.52 26.10
C TYR A 834 -20.73 -10.16 26.78
N ASP A 835 -19.94 -10.09 27.86
CA ASP A 835 -19.65 -8.82 28.53
C ASP A 835 -18.94 -7.83 27.61
N ASN A 836 -17.94 -8.29 26.87
CA ASN A 836 -17.19 -7.46 25.92
C ASN A 836 -18.11 -6.87 24.85
N ILE A 837 -18.94 -7.71 24.20
CA ILE A 837 -19.81 -7.28 23.10
C ILE A 837 -20.97 -6.41 23.58
N MET A 838 -21.62 -6.79 24.68
CA MET A 838 -22.83 -6.10 25.15
C MET A 838 -22.53 -4.79 25.89
N ASN A 839 -21.38 -4.69 26.57
CA ASN A 839 -21.09 -3.61 27.51
C ASN A 839 -19.90 -2.73 27.13
N LYS A 840 -18.96 -3.21 26.29
CA LYS A 840 -17.69 -2.52 26.02
C LYS A 840 -17.47 -2.18 24.57
N PHE A 841 -18.10 -2.90 23.62
CA PHE A 841 -17.88 -2.68 22.20
C PHE A 841 -18.51 -1.37 21.73
N MET A 842 -17.78 -0.71 20.85
CA MET A 842 -18.16 0.51 20.14
C MET A 842 -18.49 0.17 18.68
N TRP A 843 -19.32 1.00 18.05
CA TRP A 843 -19.96 0.63 16.79
C TRP A 843 -19.53 1.48 15.59
N GLY A 844 -18.62 2.44 15.76
CA GLY A 844 -18.01 3.17 14.66
C GLY A 844 -18.93 3.95 13.73
N GLY A 845 -20.18 4.19 14.16
CA GLY A 845 -21.19 4.81 13.32
C GLY A 845 -21.92 3.83 12.40
N LEU A 846 -21.70 2.50 12.52
CA LEU A 846 -22.32 1.48 11.65
C LEU A 846 -23.84 1.49 11.68
N ASP A 847 -24.46 1.97 12.76
CA ASP A 847 -25.91 2.13 12.95
C ASP A 847 -26.46 3.48 12.47
N LYS A 848 -25.58 4.40 12.02
CA LYS A 848 -25.98 5.75 11.63
C LYS A 848 -26.28 5.84 10.14
N LYS A 849 -27.40 6.44 9.80
CA LYS A 849 -27.77 6.67 8.40
C LYS A 849 -26.75 7.56 7.68
N GLY A 850 -26.38 7.19 6.47
CA GLY A 850 -25.50 7.96 5.58
C GLY A 850 -24.03 7.93 6.02
N VAL A 851 -23.58 6.84 6.61
CA VAL A 851 -22.17 6.53 6.81
C VAL A 851 -21.62 5.87 5.57
N SER A 852 -20.56 6.44 4.98
CA SER A 852 -19.79 5.81 3.92
C SER A 852 -18.71 4.91 4.54
N LEU A 853 -18.69 3.65 4.17
CA LEU A 853 -17.70 2.66 4.60
C LEU A 853 -16.92 2.19 3.37
N ASP A 854 -15.59 2.23 3.46
CA ASP A 854 -14.75 1.58 2.45
C ASP A 854 -14.78 0.05 2.59
N GLU A 855 -14.20 -0.64 1.63
CA GLU A 855 -14.18 -2.10 1.59
C GLU A 855 -13.48 -2.72 2.81
N ASN A 856 -12.42 -2.12 3.35
CA ASN A 856 -11.75 -2.60 4.54
C ASN A 856 -12.64 -2.48 5.78
N CYS A 857 -13.30 -1.34 5.97
CA CYS A 857 -14.24 -1.13 7.07
C CYS A 857 -15.44 -2.11 6.97
N THR A 858 -15.96 -2.33 5.76
CA THR A 858 -17.06 -3.27 5.50
C THR A 858 -16.63 -4.70 5.86
N ARG A 859 -15.44 -5.14 5.45
CA ARG A 859 -14.90 -6.46 5.79
C ARG A 859 -14.70 -6.64 7.30
N MET A 860 -14.19 -5.63 7.99
CA MET A 860 -14.06 -5.66 9.45
C MET A 860 -15.41 -5.72 10.16
N ALA A 861 -16.40 -5.00 9.67
CA ALA A 861 -17.78 -5.08 10.19
C ALA A 861 -18.40 -6.48 9.96
N SER A 862 -18.17 -7.08 8.78
CA SER A 862 -18.61 -8.45 8.48
C SER A 862 -17.94 -9.48 9.41
N ASN A 863 -16.64 -9.31 9.73
CA ASN A 863 -15.94 -10.14 10.71
C ASN A 863 -16.58 -10.00 12.10
N MET A 864 -16.91 -8.78 12.52
CA MET A 864 -17.57 -8.55 13.82
C MET A 864 -18.96 -9.21 13.87
N ARG A 865 -19.73 -9.12 12.77
CA ARG A 865 -21.01 -9.82 12.61
C ARG A 865 -20.86 -11.34 12.78
N MET A 866 -19.82 -11.92 12.16
CA MET A 866 -19.52 -13.36 12.29
C MET A 866 -19.19 -13.73 13.73
N GLN A 867 -18.39 -12.94 14.45
CA GLN A 867 -18.03 -13.22 15.84
C GLN A 867 -19.28 -13.14 16.77
N MET A 868 -20.19 -12.20 16.50
CA MET A 868 -21.46 -12.13 17.24
C MET A 868 -22.35 -13.34 16.97
N ALA A 869 -22.42 -13.81 15.72
CA ALA A 869 -23.14 -15.03 15.36
C ALA A 869 -22.53 -16.27 16.05
N THR A 870 -21.21 -16.36 16.12
CA THR A 870 -20.47 -17.42 16.81
C THR A 870 -20.80 -17.41 18.32
N LEU A 871 -20.83 -16.24 18.95
CA LEU A 871 -21.24 -16.12 20.35
C LEU A 871 -22.69 -16.59 20.56
N ALA A 872 -23.61 -16.16 19.68
CA ALA A 872 -25.02 -16.56 19.78
C ALA A 872 -25.15 -18.09 19.68
N GLY A 873 -24.48 -18.74 18.74
CA GLY A 873 -24.44 -20.20 18.62
C GLY A 873 -23.93 -20.89 19.89
N ALA A 874 -22.83 -20.39 20.47
CA ALA A 874 -22.27 -20.91 21.71
C ALA A 874 -23.21 -20.72 22.91
N LEU A 875 -23.95 -19.61 22.97
CA LEU A 875 -24.97 -19.35 24.00
C LEU A 875 -26.17 -20.30 23.84
N ILE A 876 -26.61 -20.56 22.63
CA ILE A 876 -27.70 -21.51 22.32
C ILE A 876 -27.33 -22.91 22.78
N ASN A 877 -26.14 -23.36 22.47
CA ASN A 877 -25.61 -24.67 22.87
C ASN A 877 -25.54 -24.83 24.40
N LYS A 878 -25.36 -23.72 25.13
CA LYS A 878 -25.43 -23.68 26.61
C LYS A 878 -26.84 -23.48 27.18
N GLY A 879 -27.90 -23.47 26.34
CA GLY A 879 -29.29 -23.26 26.75
C GLY A 879 -29.63 -21.81 27.10
N GLN A 880 -28.73 -20.85 26.87
CA GLN A 880 -28.90 -19.43 27.21
C GLN A 880 -29.60 -18.66 26.08
N LYS A 881 -30.75 -19.15 25.61
CA LYS A 881 -31.49 -18.64 24.44
C LYS A 881 -31.79 -17.14 24.49
N GLN A 882 -32.18 -16.63 25.66
CA GLN A 882 -32.49 -15.19 25.82
C GLN A 882 -31.27 -14.29 25.62
N LYS A 883 -30.08 -14.72 26.09
CA LYS A 883 -28.84 -13.98 25.83
C LYS A 883 -28.47 -14.06 24.35
N ALA A 884 -28.62 -15.21 23.73
CA ALA A 884 -28.38 -15.38 22.30
C ALA A 884 -29.26 -14.44 21.47
N GLU A 885 -30.57 -14.36 21.78
CA GLU A 885 -31.46 -13.45 21.08
C GLU A 885 -31.03 -11.98 21.21
N LYS A 886 -30.63 -11.54 22.42
CA LYS A 886 -30.11 -10.18 22.61
C LYS A 886 -28.87 -9.88 21.77
N VAL A 887 -27.96 -10.84 21.62
CA VAL A 887 -26.77 -10.69 20.77
C VAL A 887 -27.15 -10.60 19.31
N LEU A 888 -28.05 -11.44 18.83
CA LEU A 888 -28.54 -11.43 17.45
C LEU A 888 -29.29 -10.13 17.12
N ASP A 889 -30.15 -9.67 18.05
CA ASP A 889 -30.88 -8.42 17.88
C ASP A 889 -29.95 -7.21 17.84
N LEU A 890 -28.98 -7.14 18.75
CA LEU A 890 -27.95 -6.10 18.74
C LEU A 890 -27.14 -6.10 17.45
N CYS A 891 -26.80 -7.28 16.93
CA CYS A 891 -26.05 -7.42 15.68
C CYS A 891 -26.78 -6.78 14.50
N LEU A 892 -28.08 -7.05 14.36
CA LEU A 892 -28.90 -6.49 13.29
C LEU A 892 -29.21 -4.99 13.50
N GLU A 893 -29.38 -4.56 14.75
CA GLU A 893 -29.56 -3.14 15.08
C GLU A 893 -28.34 -2.30 14.73
N LYS A 894 -27.15 -2.78 15.12
CA LYS A 894 -25.90 -2.02 14.97
C LYS A 894 -25.25 -2.13 13.59
N MET A 895 -25.57 -3.18 12.85
CA MET A 895 -25.04 -3.41 11.50
C MET A 895 -26.20 -3.69 10.52
N PRO A 896 -27.07 -2.69 10.25
CA PRO A 896 -28.15 -2.83 9.28
C PRO A 896 -27.61 -3.01 7.86
N ASP A 897 -28.40 -3.65 6.99
CA ASP A 897 -28.09 -3.93 5.59
C ASP A 897 -27.74 -2.67 4.76
N GLU A 898 -28.29 -1.53 5.14
CA GLU A 898 -28.03 -0.25 4.47
C GLU A 898 -26.56 0.16 4.56
N ASN A 899 -25.92 -0.09 5.71
CA ASN A 899 -24.52 0.28 5.96
C ASN A 899 -23.56 -0.90 5.81
N VAL A 900 -23.92 -2.06 6.38
CA VAL A 900 -23.14 -3.28 6.29
C VAL A 900 -23.97 -4.32 5.56
N ARG A 901 -23.72 -4.53 4.27
CA ARG A 901 -24.52 -5.39 3.40
C ARG A 901 -24.70 -6.78 3.97
N TYR A 902 -25.90 -7.33 3.80
CA TYR A 902 -26.17 -8.71 4.14
C TYR A 902 -25.57 -9.65 3.10
N GLU A 903 -24.83 -10.59 3.61
CA GLU A 903 -24.09 -11.60 2.83
C GLU A 903 -24.28 -12.99 3.45
N ALA A 904 -23.49 -13.97 3.01
CA ALA A 904 -23.50 -15.35 3.50
C ALA A 904 -23.46 -15.45 5.04
N THR A 905 -22.79 -14.52 5.74
CA THR A 905 -22.72 -14.48 7.20
C THR A 905 -24.11 -14.37 7.88
N LEU A 906 -25.10 -13.78 7.20
CA LEU A 906 -26.46 -13.67 7.72
C LEU A 906 -27.13 -15.05 7.87
N TYR A 907 -26.73 -16.07 7.08
CA TYR A 907 -27.22 -17.44 7.20
C TYR A 907 -27.07 -17.99 8.64
N THR A 908 -25.93 -17.74 9.29
CA THR A 908 -25.68 -18.19 10.66
C THR A 908 -26.61 -17.49 11.66
N ILE A 909 -26.91 -16.21 11.43
CA ILE A 909 -27.86 -15.43 12.25
C ILE A 909 -29.28 -15.99 12.07
N ILE A 910 -29.72 -16.28 10.85
CA ILE A 910 -31.01 -16.89 10.54
C ILE A 910 -31.14 -18.24 11.25
N ALA A 911 -30.11 -19.10 11.14
CA ALA A 911 -30.08 -20.39 11.84
C ALA A 911 -30.18 -20.21 13.37
N GLY A 912 -29.51 -19.21 13.92
CA GLY A 912 -29.62 -18.86 15.34
C GLY A 912 -31.07 -18.51 15.75
N TYR A 913 -31.77 -17.69 14.98
CA TYR A 913 -33.19 -17.37 15.28
C TYR A 913 -34.10 -18.59 15.19
N TYR A 914 -33.89 -19.47 14.23
CA TYR A 914 -34.64 -20.74 14.19
C TYR A 914 -34.38 -21.60 15.43
N GLN A 915 -33.13 -21.74 15.87
CA GLN A 915 -32.75 -22.55 17.03
C GLN A 915 -33.28 -22.01 18.35
N ILE A 916 -33.42 -20.69 18.52
CA ILE A 916 -34.02 -20.12 19.71
C ILE A 916 -35.57 -20.20 19.69
N GLY A 917 -36.17 -20.44 18.53
CA GLY A 917 -37.62 -20.55 18.34
C GLY A 917 -38.29 -19.28 17.83
N ASN A 918 -37.52 -18.23 17.41
CA ASN A 918 -38.09 -17.02 16.82
C ASN A 918 -38.29 -17.22 15.30
N MET A 919 -39.32 -18.03 14.96
CA MET A 919 -39.60 -18.44 13.58
C MET A 919 -39.89 -17.23 12.67
N LYS A 920 -40.60 -16.22 13.16
CA LYS A 920 -40.96 -15.04 12.36
C LYS A 920 -39.72 -14.29 11.88
N LYS A 921 -38.84 -13.88 12.81
CA LYS A 921 -37.58 -13.17 12.43
C LYS A 921 -36.71 -14.03 11.51
N ALA A 922 -36.59 -15.32 11.78
CA ALA A 922 -35.84 -16.24 10.96
C ALA A 922 -36.38 -16.30 9.52
N THR A 923 -37.71 -16.45 9.34
CA THR A 923 -38.34 -16.51 8.03
C THR A 923 -38.22 -15.19 7.28
N ASP A 924 -38.46 -14.04 7.96
CA ASP A 924 -38.33 -12.71 7.34
C ASP A 924 -36.91 -12.44 6.84
N LEU A 925 -35.87 -12.77 7.63
CA LEU A 925 -34.48 -12.63 7.25
C LEU A 925 -34.06 -13.64 6.15
N SER A 926 -34.61 -14.85 6.20
CA SER A 926 -34.37 -15.88 5.17
C SER A 926 -34.91 -15.43 3.81
N ALA A 927 -36.13 -14.89 3.78
CA ALA A 927 -36.71 -14.31 2.57
C ALA A 927 -35.84 -13.16 2.04
N LYS A 928 -35.43 -12.24 2.91
CA LYS A 928 -34.57 -11.11 2.53
C LYS A 928 -33.21 -11.55 1.95
N LEU A 929 -32.54 -12.51 2.59
CA LEU A 929 -31.26 -13.02 2.09
C LEU A 929 -31.44 -13.76 0.76
N PHE A 930 -32.54 -14.50 0.62
CA PHE A 930 -32.87 -15.17 -0.63
C PHE A 930 -33.10 -14.16 -1.77
N ASP A 931 -33.84 -13.06 -1.50
CA ASP A 931 -34.08 -11.99 -2.48
C ASP A 931 -32.78 -11.36 -2.97
N ILE A 932 -31.81 -11.17 -2.07
CA ILE A 932 -30.48 -10.63 -2.39
C ILE A 932 -29.77 -11.55 -3.38
N TYR A 933 -29.63 -12.84 -3.05
CA TYR A 933 -28.92 -13.79 -3.90
C TYR A 933 -29.67 -14.13 -5.19
N GLU A 934 -30.99 -14.09 -5.17
CA GLU A 934 -31.80 -14.23 -6.37
C GLU A 934 -31.55 -13.07 -7.36
N ASN A 935 -31.53 -11.84 -6.85
CA ASN A 935 -31.22 -10.66 -7.67
C ASN A 935 -29.79 -10.75 -8.22
N ASP A 936 -28.82 -11.04 -7.38
CA ASP A 936 -27.41 -11.10 -7.78
C ASP A 936 -27.17 -12.22 -8.79
N LEU A 937 -27.79 -13.40 -8.62
CA LEU A 937 -27.71 -14.50 -9.58
C LEU A 937 -28.28 -14.08 -10.95
N LYS A 938 -29.41 -13.38 -10.98
CA LYS A 938 -29.99 -12.83 -12.22
C LYS A 938 -29.05 -11.83 -12.88
N VAL A 939 -28.41 -10.95 -12.10
CA VAL A 939 -27.40 -9.99 -12.58
C VAL A 939 -26.21 -10.71 -13.21
N TYR A 940 -25.64 -11.72 -12.55
CA TYR A 940 -24.50 -12.47 -13.09
C TYR A 940 -24.87 -13.28 -14.33
N GLN A 941 -26.05 -13.91 -14.34
CA GLN A 941 -26.53 -14.68 -15.50
C GLN A 941 -26.86 -13.80 -16.71
N SER A 942 -27.26 -12.55 -16.50
CA SER A 942 -27.51 -11.60 -17.58
C SER A 942 -26.26 -11.11 -18.29
N GLN A 943 -25.08 -11.30 -17.67
CA GLN A 943 -23.81 -10.89 -18.28
C GLN A 943 -23.51 -11.68 -19.56
N LYS A 944 -22.80 -11.01 -20.49
CA LYS A 944 -22.33 -11.67 -21.72
C LYS A 944 -21.41 -12.84 -21.39
N SER A 945 -21.37 -13.85 -22.26
CA SER A 945 -20.61 -15.09 -22.04
C SER A 945 -19.13 -14.83 -21.74
N ILE A 946 -18.54 -13.82 -22.35
CA ILE A 946 -17.14 -13.42 -22.14
C ILE A 946 -16.87 -12.96 -20.68
N HIS A 947 -17.85 -12.34 -20.03
CA HIS A 947 -17.76 -11.86 -18.66
C HIS A 947 -18.28 -12.88 -17.64
N ARG A 948 -19.24 -13.73 -18.05
CA ARG A 948 -19.91 -14.68 -17.15
C ARG A 948 -18.94 -15.63 -16.45
N ALA A 949 -17.89 -16.06 -17.15
CA ALA A 949 -16.88 -16.95 -16.58
C ALA A 949 -16.14 -16.35 -15.35
N SER A 950 -16.01 -15.01 -15.29
CA SER A 950 -15.41 -14.33 -14.15
C SER A 950 -16.30 -14.33 -12.90
N PHE A 951 -17.58 -14.66 -13.02
CA PHE A 951 -18.57 -14.75 -11.94
C PHE A 951 -18.90 -16.18 -11.51
N ASN A 952 -18.18 -17.19 -11.99
CA ASN A 952 -18.51 -18.60 -11.67
C ASN A 952 -18.50 -18.86 -10.17
N ARG A 953 -17.60 -18.25 -9.41
CA ARG A 953 -17.51 -18.37 -7.96
C ARG A 953 -18.75 -17.75 -7.29
N GLU A 954 -19.12 -16.55 -7.64
CA GLU A 954 -20.26 -15.79 -7.12
C GLU A 954 -21.58 -16.50 -7.46
N ILE A 955 -21.70 -17.00 -8.69
CA ILE A 955 -22.83 -17.83 -9.15
C ILE A 955 -22.95 -19.10 -8.30
N GLY A 956 -21.83 -19.82 -8.10
CA GLY A 956 -21.79 -21.02 -7.26
C GLY A 956 -22.17 -20.72 -5.81
N GLN A 957 -21.65 -19.64 -5.25
CA GLN A 957 -21.97 -19.20 -3.89
C GLN A 957 -23.45 -18.83 -3.74
N ALA A 958 -24.01 -18.08 -4.68
CA ALA A 958 -25.42 -17.69 -4.66
C ALA A 958 -26.33 -18.91 -4.67
N LYS A 959 -26.10 -19.87 -5.60
CA LYS A 959 -26.86 -21.13 -5.68
C LYS A 959 -26.80 -21.89 -4.36
N GLU A 960 -25.60 -22.02 -3.78
CA GLU A 960 -25.40 -22.80 -2.55
C GLU A 960 -26.11 -22.15 -1.33
N ILE A 961 -26.01 -20.81 -1.17
CA ILE A 961 -26.70 -20.13 -0.08
C ILE A 961 -28.21 -20.25 -0.23
N MET A 962 -28.75 -20.05 -1.43
CA MET A 962 -30.18 -20.19 -1.68
C MET A 962 -30.65 -21.62 -1.37
N ARG A 963 -29.91 -22.66 -1.80
CA ARG A 963 -30.20 -24.07 -1.48
C ARG A 963 -30.17 -24.33 0.03
N ARG A 964 -29.18 -23.82 0.75
CA ARG A 964 -29.07 -23.94 2.21
C ARG A 964 -30.21 -23.27 2.94
N LEU A 965 -30.71 -22.12 2.46
CA LEU A 965 -31.90 -21.45 3.06
C LEU A 965 -33.17 -22.31 2.94
N VAL A 966 -33.37 -22.97 1.77
CA VAL A 966 -34.48 -23.94 1.58
C VAL A 966 -34.34 -25.06 2.59
N MET A 967 -33.18 -25.73 2.66
CA MET A 967 -32.94 -26.84 3.59
C MET A 967 -33.11 -26.44 5.05
N LEU A 968 -32.67 -25.22 5.41
CA LEU A 968 -32.81 -24.70 6.76
C LEU A 968 -34.31 -24.52 7.13
N ALA A 969 -35.11 -24.00 6.22
CA ALA A 969 -36.58 -23.84 6.44
C ALA A 969 -37.24 -25.20 6.60
N GLU A 970 -36.88 -26.22 5.81
CA GLU A 970 -37.37 -27.60 5.96
C GLU A 970 -36.99 -28.20 7.31
N GLN A 971 -35.72 -28.06 7.73
CA GLN A 971 -35.21 -28.57 9.00
C GLN A 971 -36.04 -28.04 10.19
N PHE A 972 -36.49 -26.80 10.11
CA PHE A 972 -37.34 -26.18 11.15
C PHE A 972 -38.83 -26.22 10.85
N LYS A 973 -39.27 -27.10 9.94
CA LYS A 973 -40.68 -27.35 9.60
C LYS A 973 -41.46 -26.10 9.17
N GLN A 974 -40.80 -25.26 8.42
CA GLN A 974 -41.42 -24.10 7.77
C GLN A 974 -41.80 -24.44 6.33
N ASP A 975 -42.68 -25.44 6.17
CA ASP A 975 -42.97 -26.10 4.88
C ASP A 975 -43.49 -25.11 3.82
N ALA A 976 -44.34 -24.16 4.19
CA ALA A 976 -44.87 -23.15 3.26
C ALA A 976 -43.72 -22.26 2.72
N HIS A 977 -42.80 -21.80 3.60
CA HIS A 977 -41.69 -20.98 3.25
C HIS A 977 -40.66 -21.74 2.43
N SER A 978 -40.32 -22.97 2.83
CA SER A 978 -39.40 -23.85 2.07
C SER A 978 -39.91 -24.09 0.65
N LYS A 979 -41.20 -24.40 0.49
CA LYS A 979 -41.83 -24.61 -0.81
C LYS A 979 -41.79 -23.37 -1.69
N GLU A 980 -42.04 -22.21 -1.13
CA GLU A 980 -41.93 -20.94 -1.83
C GLU A 980 -40.51 -20.69 -2.33
N LEU A 981 -39.51 -20.80 -1.44
CA LEU A 981 -38.11 -20.60 -1.80
C LEU A 981 -37.65 -21.61 -2.83
N MET A 982 -38.03 -22.90 -2.71
CA MET A 982 -37.70 -23.94 -3.67
C MET A 982 -38.29 -23.64 -5.06
N THR A 983 -39.53 -23.22 -5.12
CA THR A 983 -40.22 -22.84 -6.37
C THR A 983 -39.47 -21.70 -7.07
N ARG A 984 -39.05 -20.69 -6.32
CA ARG A 984 -38.26 -19.55 -6.85
C ARG A 984 -36.89 -19.98 -7.30
N LEU A 985 -36.21 -20.86 -6.54
CA LEU A 985 -34.86 -21.36 -6.89
C LEU A 985 -34.89 -22.17 -8.19
N THR A 986 -35.87 -23.09 -8.33
CA THR A 986 -36.00 -23.90 -9.55
C THR A 986 -36.44 -23.13 -10.78
N ALA A 987 -37.01 -21.94 -10.63
CA ALA A 987 -37.30 -21.05 -11.73
C ALA A 987 -36.04 -20.41 -12.36
N ILE A 988 -34.92 -20.37 -11.63
CA ILE A 988 -33.68 -19.70 -12.07
C ILE A 988 -32.55 -20.71 -12.29
N VAL A 989 -32.51 -21.77 -11.52
CA VAL A 989 -31.46 -22.82 -11.54
C VAL A 989 -32.09 -24.15 -11.94
N PRO A 990 -31.60 -24.81 -13.01
CA PRO A 990 -32.06 -26.13 -13.39
C PRO A 990 -31.92 -27.14 -12.25
N MET A 991 -32.90 -28.01 -12.08
CA MET A 991 -32.92 -28.99 -10.99
C MET A 991 -31.70 -29.90 -10.99
N GLU A 992 -31.16 -30.20 -12.15
CA GLU A 992 -29.95 -31.00 -12.35
C GLU A 992 -28.70 -30.38 -11.72
N GLU A 993 -28.62 -29.06 -11.66
CA GLU A 993 -27.51 -28.32 -11.05
C GLU A 993 -27.66 -28.17 -9.52
N LEU A 994 -28.83 -28.45 -8.98
CA LEU A 994 -29.13 -28.41 -7.53
C LEU A 994 -28.88 -29.74 -6.84
N MET A 995 -28.83 -30.85 -7.59
CA MET A 995 -28.50 -32.16 -7.03
C MET A 995 -27.02 -32.21 -6.62
N PRO A 996 -26.68 -32.85 -5.48
CA PRO A 996 -25.28 -33.10 -5.14
C PRO A 996 -24.67 -33.89 -6.30
N GLN A 997 -23.66 -33.34 -6.96
CA GLN A 997 -22.84 -34.14 -7.86
C GLN A 997 -22.17 -35.21 -7.00
N GLU A 998 -22.38 -36.50 -7.34
CA GLU A 998 -21.61 -37.60 -6.76
C GLU A 998 -20.13 -37.21 -6.88
N PRO A 999 -19.32 -37.41 -5.82
CA PRO A 999 -17.93 -37.11 -5.87
C PRO A 999 -17.31 -37.88 -7.06
N GLN A 1000 -17.08 -37.15 -8.16
CA GLN A 1000 -16.21 -37.66 -9.21
C GLN A 1000 -14.87 -37.89 -8.52
N GLY A 1001 -14.38 -39.14 -8.62
CA GLY A 1001 -13.13 -39.56 -8.00
C GLY A 1001 -12.01 -38.55 -8.27
N PRO A 1002 -10.91 -38.56 -7.53
CA PRO A 1002 -9.96 -37.50 -7.43
C PRO A 1002 -9.36 -37.15 -8.81
N THR A 1003 -10.02 -36.27 -9.53
CA THR A 1003 -9.37 -35.43 -10.53
C THR A 1003 -8.48 -34.48 -9.72
N GLN A 1004 -7.20 -34.64 -9.90
CA GLN A 1004 -6.19 -33.74 -9.36
C GLN A 1004 -6.59 -32.28 -9.69
N GLN A 1005 -7.27 -31.63 -8.77
CA GLN A 1005 -7.36 -30.18 -8.78
C GLN A 1005 -6.02 -29.66 -8.26
N PRO A 1006 -5.42 -28.70 -8.93
CA PRO A 1006 -4.30 -28.00 -8.32
C PRO A 1006 -4.82 -27.38 -7.02
N GLU A 1007 -4.16 -27.67 -5.92
CA GLU A 1007 -4.37 -27.06 -4.62
C GLU A 1007 -4.43 -25.54 -4.79
N GLN A 1008 -5.63 -24.99 -4.70
CA GLN A 1008 -5.80 -23.55 -4.54
C GLN A 1008 -5.43 -23.20 -3.11
N VAL A 1009 -4.18 -22.84 -2.93
CA VAL A 1009 -3.70 -22.16 -1.72
C VAL A 1009 -4.44 -20.83 -1.66
N LEU A 1010 -5.42 -20.75 -0.78
CA LEU A 1010 -5.97 -19.49 -0.29
C LEU A 1010 -4.91 -18.85 0.60
N GLN A 1011 -4.22 -17.85 0.10
CA GLN A 1011 -3.45 -16.87 0.86
C GLN A 1011 -4.08 -15.50 0.75
#